data_f3b807d0f19741295830d27a4848095f
#
_entry.id   f3b807d0f19741295830d27a4848095f
#
_cell.length_a   1.000
_cell.length_b   1.000
_cell.length_c   1.000
_cell.angle_alpha   90.00
_cell.angle_beta   90.00
_cell.angle_gamma   90.00
#
_symmetry.space_group_name_H-M   'P 1'
#
loop_
_entity.id
_entity.type
_entity.pdbx_description
1 polymer ?
#
loop_
_entity_poly.entity_id
_entity_poly.type
_entity_poly.pdbx_seq_one_letter_code
_entity_poly.pdbx_strand_id
1 'polypeptide(L)'
;MPRILRAHGKRARLAAILWTATLLGAPAIAGADLRLVPEPASVQEGAGRLPLGGGVTIAVGNDDEDRFAASLLADEIRDATGQSPRIVNGASGSIVLRREPSLTSAGDEGYRLEVKASGATVAARTAAGLFYGVQTLRQMIEPRGIPVATIEDRPALRWRGVHDDISRGPVPTLEALERRIATLAEFKVNLYALYSEQAIAYRTAPLVANPGGAFTPAELRALAAFARRHHVALLIEQQVFGHLDRLLSLESYKALAETPTSGALAPANANARALAESLLAEAATYSSAPFVHVGGDEMTDVGKGQSRDLVAARGVGAVYVDWLTDLDRTLAARGKRTMFWGDFVESHPELAAKLPKDAVAAVWDYSGRESFEARLATFRGAGIDVFVCPGATNWSRVFPNLATAIPNIRGLTREGQKKGALGELTCTWDDNGDALFGLCWYPVLFGAGAAWKSGDYDPEHFRLAFDWTFLRAPGHDAADAIAQVASAHTILQAVRPMDATIELSWLNPARGSLDRQLLAMIGAPALELRRTQEQAIEGAERARASARRNADQLDYVVFAARRLHAIGQRAILAERMKAYYKDALENQRAPDKSGRVLDRLNAILGLLVQGREQSALLRDEYQRLWLAENRPYWLGNVLAEFDRDLQVWSEKWDRLRVATVSFKNGAPLPSAEDMGFAP
;
A
#
# COMPACT_ATOMS: atom_id res chain seq x y z
N MET A 1 -33.33 59.19 -1.50
CA MET A 1 -34.55 59.93 -1.88
C MET A 1 -35.16 59.30 -3.10
N PRO A 2 -36.48 59.36 -3.17
CA PRO A 2 -37.37 58.19 -3.17
C PRO A 2 -38.28 58.13 -4.40
N ARG A 3 -39.04 56.99 -4.54
CA ARG A 3 -40.49 56.92 -4.89
C ARG A 3 -40.84 55.47 -5.19
N ILE A 4 -41.51 54.80 -4.34
CA ILE A 4 -42.93 54.55 -4.09
C ILE A 4 -43.81 54.73 -5.34
N LEU A 5 -44.45 53.63 -5.77
CA LEU A 5 -45.81 53.61 -6.27
C LEU A 5 -46.46 52.24 -6.05
N ARG A 6 -47.60 52.31 -5.36
CA ARG A 6 -48.62 51.27 -5.15
C ARG A 6 -49.47 51.12 -6.43
N ALA A 7 -50.01 49.93 -6.67
CA ALA A 7 -51.46 49.81 -6.81
C ALA A 7 -51.94 48.42 -7.26
N HIS A 8 -52.91 47.94 -6.54
CA HIS A 8 -54.18 47.31 -6.86
C HIS A 8 -54.20 45.91 -7.52
N GLY A 9 -54.65 45.02 -6.91
CA GLY A 9 -55.68 44.08 -6.60
C GLY A 9 -56.66 43.74 -7.72
N LYS A 10 -56.69 42.42 -8.09
CA LYS A 10 -57.90 41.78 -8.55
C LYS A 10 -57.90 40.30 -8.16
N ARG A 11 -58.90 39.94 -7.35
CA ARG A 11 -59.26 38.56 -7.03
C ARG A 11 -59.90 37.92 -8.28
N ALA A 12 -59.35 36.78 -8.70
CA ALA A 12 -60.06 35.88 -9.60
C ALA A 12 -60.12 34.50 -8.92
N ARG A 13 -61.32 34.04 -8.68
CA ARG A 13 -61.65 32.68 -8.23
C ARG A 13 -61.45 31.77 -9.44
N LEU A 14 -60.66 30.69 -9.28
CA LEU A 14 -60.67 29.61 -10.25
C LEU A 14 -60.88 28.28 -9.51
N ALA A 15 -61.80 27.54 -10.08
CA ALA A 15 -62.32 26.27 -9.61
C ALA A 15 -61.22 25.17 -9.67
N ALA A 16 -61.16 24.35 -8.64
CA ALA A 16 -60.36 23.13 -8.59
C ALA A 16 -61.04 22.04 -9.43
N ILE A 17 -60.39 21.59 -10.50
CA ILE A 17 -60.72 20.33 -11.17
C ILE A 17 -59.69 19.32 -10.68
N LEU A 18 -60.11 18.40 -9.81
CA LEU A 18 -59.36 17.22 -9.43
C LEU A 18 -59.28 16.26 -10.64
N TRP A 19 -58.11 16.11 -11.22
CA TRP A 19 -57.74 14.94 -12.01
C TRP A 19 -56.99 13.96 -11.13
N THR A 20 -57.65 12.90 -10.69
CA THR A 20 -57.02 11.72 -10.12
C THR A 20 -56.39 10.91 -11.25
N ALA A 21 -55.12 11.16 -11.54
CA ALA A 21 -54.32 10.24 -12.35
C ALA A 21 -53.71 9.19 -11.39
N THR A 22 -54.31 8.03 -11.38
CA THR A 22 -53.71 6.82 -10.78
C THR A 22 -52.53 6.41 -11.65
N LEU A 23 -51.34 6.92 -11.34
CA LEU A 23 -50.08 6.36 -11.80
C LEU A 23 -49.83 5.09 -10.99
N LEU A 24 -50.20 3.93 -11.58
CA LEU A 24 -49.60 2.65 -11.23
C LEU A 24 -48.13 2.74 -11.61
N GLY A 25 -47.32 3.23 -10.68
CA GLY A 25 -45.85 3.07 -10.72
C GLY A 25 -45.54 1.59 -10.60
N ALA A 26 -45.13 0.95 -11.70
CA ALA A 26 -44.41 -0.31 -11.59
C ALA A 26 -43.25 -0.07 -10.65
N PRO A 27 -43.00 -0.97 -9.64
CA PRO A 27 -41.81 -0.85 -8.83
C PRO A 27 -40.62 -0.94 -9.81
N ALA A 28 -39.80 0.09 -9.87
CA ALA A 28 -38.48 -0.01 -10.46
C ALA A 28 -37.80 -1.16 -9.71
N ILE A 29 -37.57 -2.28 -10.39
CA ILE A 29 -36.76 -3.37 -9.89
C ILE A 29 -35.37 -2.73 -9.80
N ALA A 30 -34.98 -2.30 -8.59
CA ALA A 30 -33.61 -1.89 -8.34
C ALA A 30 -32.74 -3.09 -8.71
N GLY A 31 -31.92 -2.96 -9.73
CA GLY A 31 -30.89 -3.91 -10.06
C GLY A 31 -30.03 -4.13 -8.80
N ALA A 32 -29.49 -5.33 -8.63
CA ALA A 32 -28.55 -5.55 -7.56
C ALA A 32 -27.30 -4.71 -7.90
N ASP A 33 -26.96 -3.76 -7.05
CA ASP A 33 -25.73 -2.97 -7.21
C ASP A 33 -24.52 -3.91 -6.96
N LEU A 34 -23.96 -4.46 -8.05
CA LEU A 34 -22.86 -5.42 -8.00
C LEU A 34 -21.56 -4.71 -7.66
N ARG A 35 -21.18 -4.79 -6.40
CA ARG A 35 -19.92 -4.25 -5.88
C ARG A 35 -18.77 -5.22 -6.19
N LEU A 36 -18.09 -5.04 -7.32
CA LEU A 36 -17.03 -5.91 -7.83
C LEU A 36 -15.71 -5.13 -7.98
N VAL A 37 -14.63 -5.72 -7.50
CA VAL A 37 -13.27 -5.23 -7.67
C VAL A 37 -12.36 -6.39 -8.12
N PRO A 38 -11.72 -6.29 -9.28
CA PRO A 38 -11.86 -5.27 -10.33
C PRO A 38 -13.26 -5.21 -10.94
N GLU A 39 -13.66 -4.00 -11.37
CA GLU A 39 -14.89 -3.81 -12.14
C GLU A 39 -14.80 -4.56 -13.48
N PRO A 40 -15.77 -5.43 -13.82
CA PRO A 40 -15.73 -6.17 -15.08
C PRO A 40 -15.90 -5.27 -16.32
N ALA A 41 -15.44 -5.78 -17.47
CA ALA A 41 -15.55 -5.08 -18.74
C ALA A 41 -17.03 -4.87 -19.17
N SER A 42 -17.89 -5.85 -18.91
CA SER A 42 -19.32 -5.79 -19.21
C SER A 42 -20.14 -6.54 -18.16
N VAL A 43 -21.19 -5.89 -17.66
CA VAL A 43 -22.15 -6.45 -16.71
C VAL A 43 -23.56 -6.18 -17.20
N GLN A 44 -24.39 -7.21 -17.24
CA GLN A 44 -25.82 -7.13 -17.49
C GLN A 44 -26.55 -7.74 -16.30
N GLU A 45 -27.10 -6.92 -15.45
CA GLU A 45 -27.86 -7.36 -14.29
C GLU A 45 -29.26 -7.83 -14.69
N GLY A 46 -29.73 -8.90 -14.02
CA GLY A 46 -31.06 -9.46 -14.19
C GLY A 46 -31.86 -9.41 -12.89
N ALA A 47 -33.13 -9.75 -13.00
CA ALA A 47 -33.99 -9.84 -11.82
C ALA A 47 -33.86 -11.18 -11.11
N GLY A 48 -33.84 -11.16 -9.75
CA GLY A 48 -33.84 -12.36 -8.93
C GLY A 48 -32.43 -12.80 -8.51
N ARG A 49 -32.37 -14.00 -7.93
CA ARG A 49 -31.15 -14.60 -7.37
C ARG A 49 -31.12 -16.11 -7.57
N LEU A 50 -29.94 -16.68 -7.71
CA LEU A 50 -29.71 -18.11 -7.56
C LEU A 50 -29.66 -18.43 -6.05
N PRO A 51 -30.58 -19.24 -5.52
CA PRO A 51 -30.56 -19.58 -4.10
C PRO A 51 -29.42 -20.55 -3.79
N LEU A 52 -28.76 -20.35 -2.65
CA LEU A 52 -27.67 -21.20 -2.14
C LEU A 52 -28.15 -22.06 -0.96
N GLY A 53 -29.32 -22.70 -1.08
CA GLY A 53 -29.86 -23.62 -0.09
C GLY A 53 -29.12 -24.98 -0.07
N GLY A 54 -29.61 -25.90 0.78
CA GLY A 54 -29.00 -27.25 0.88
C GLY A 54 -28.94 -27.98 -0.44
N GLY A 55 -27.84 -28.73 -0.69
CA GLY A 55 -27.65 -29.55 -1.86
C GLY A 55 -27.00 -28.87 -3.07
N VAL A 56 -26.44 -27.65 -2.92
CA VAL A 56 -25.65 -27.00 -3.98
C VAL A 56 -24.51 -27.92 -4.44
N THR A 57 -24.37 -28.07 -5.74
CA THR A 57 -23.26 -28.79 -6.38
C THR A 57 -22.45 -27.90 -7.28
N ILE A 58 -21.14 -28.04 -7.21
CA ILE A 58 -20.19 -27.38 -8.11
C ILE A 58 -19.62 -28.46 -9.03
N ALA A 59 -20.05 -28.44 -10.29
CA ALA A 59 -19.55 -29.34 -11.30
C ALA A 59 -18.29 -28.77 -11.96
N VAL A 60 -17.24 -29.58 -12.02
CA VAL A 60 -15.93 -29.20 -12.57
C VAL A 60 -15.25 -30.43 -13.20
N GLY A 61 -14.30 -30.19 -14.10
CA GLY A 61 -13.45 -31.24 -14.66
C GLY A 61 -12.47 -31.86 -13.65
N ASN A 62 -11.59 -32.75 -14.14
CA ASN A 62 -10.60 -33.45 -13.30
C ASN A 62 -9.26 -32.69 -13.17
N ASP A 63 -9.12 -31.54 -13.81
CA ASP A 63 -7.90 -30.75 -13.76
C ASP A 63 -7.70 -30.14 -12.35
N ASP A 64 -6.48 -30.25 -11.80
CA ASP A 64 -6.19 -29.84 -10.44
C ASP A 64 -6.33 -28.34 -10.22
N GLU A 65 -6.01 -27.51 -11.22
CA GLU A 65 -6.16 -26.04 -11.12
C GLU A 65 -7.64 -25.64 -11.11
N ASP A 66 -8.49 -26.32 -11.95
CA ASP A 66 -9.92 -26.09 -11.98
C ASP A 66 -10.60 -26.54 -10.67
N ARG A 67 -10.15 -27.66 -10.12
CA ARG A 67 -10.63 -28.17 -8.82
C ARG A 67 -10.22 -27.26 -7.66
N PHE A 68 -9.04 -26.66 -7.74
CA PHE A 68 -8.62 -25.66 -6.77
C PHE A 68 -9.54 -24.42 -6.81
N ALA A 69 -9.86 -23.91 -7.99
CA ALA A 69 -10.82 -22.82 -8.14
C ALA A 69 -12.20 -23.20 -7.57
N ALA A 70 -12.66 -24.43 -7.83
CA ALA A 70 -13.90 -24.95 -7.27
C ALA A 70 -13.88 -25.05 -5.73
N SER A 71 -12.72 -25.40 -5.13
CA SER A 71 -12.58 -25.44 -3.67
C SER A 71 -12.70 -24.07 -3.03
N LEU A 72 -12.08 -23.03 -3.62
CA LEU A 72 -12.20 -21.65 -3.15
C LEU A 72 -13.66 -21.14 -3.22
N LEU A 73 -14.40 -21.53 -4.27
CA LEU A 73 -15.81 -21.20 -4.40
C LEU A 73 -16.66 -21.93 -3.34
N ALA A 74 -16.34 -23.20 -3.07
CA ALA A 74 -17.04 -23.97 -2.04
C ALA A 74 -16.83 -23.39 -0.65
N ASP A 75 -15.61 -22.94 -0.34
CA ASP A 75 -15.29 -22.28 0.91
C ASP A 75 -16.07 -20.96 1.05
N GLU A 76 -16.14 -20.13 -0.01
CA GLU A 76 -16.91 -18.89 0.00
C GLU A 76 -18.41 -19.14 0.27
N ILE A 77 -19.00 -20.13 -0.38
CA ILE A 77 -20.40 -20.50 -0.16
C ILE A 77 -20.62 -20.96 1.28
N ARG A 78 -19.73 -21.79 1.79
CA ARG A 78 -19.79 -22.25 3.20
C ARG A 78 -19.71 -21.08 4.17
N ASP A 79 -18.78 -20.16 3.98
CA ASP A 79 -18.59 -19.02 4.86
C ASP A 79 -19.77 -18.03 4.82
N ALA A 80 -20.41 -17.89 3.66
CA ALA A 80 -21.57 -17.01 3.49
C ALA A 80 -22.89 -17.60 4.00
N THR A 81 -23.05 -18.93 3.90
CA THR A 81 -24.36 -19.59 4.11
C THR A 81 -24.36 -20.65 5.21
N GLY A 82 -23.20 -21.07 5.71
CA GLY A 82 -23.06 -22.23 6.61
C GLY A 82 -23.26 -23.58 5.91
N GLN A 83 -23.51 -23.62 4.58
CA GLN A 83 -23.76 -24.83 3.81
C GLN A 83 -22.51 -25.23 3.01
N SER A 84 -22.09 -26.48 3.09
CA SER A 84 -20.97 -27.01 2.31
C SER A 84 -21.45 -27.58 0.97
N PRO A 85 -21.15 -26.93 -0.17
CA PRO A 85 -21.46 -27.46 -1.47
C PRO A 85 -20.63 -28.69 -1.77
N ARG A 86 -21.15 -29.61 -2.62
CA ARG A 86 -20.39 -30.77 -3.08
C ARG A 86 -19.72 -30.47 -4.41
N ILE A 87 -18.41 -30.67 -4.48
CA ILE A 87 -17.65 -30.62 -5.73
C ILE A 87 -17.81 -31.98 -6.43
N VAL A 88 -18.35 -31.99 -7.65
CA VAL A 88 -18.62 -33.20 -8.43
C VAL A 88 -17.93 -33.11 -9.79
N ASN A 89 -17.53 -34.26 -10.32
CA ASN A 89 -17.02 -34.36 -11.69
C ASN A 89 -18.16 -34.30 -12.69
N GLY A 90 -18.00 -33.53 -13.75
CA GLY A 90 -18.96 -33.53 -14.86
C GLY A 90 -19.34 -32.11 -15.31
N ALA A 91 -20.35 -32.07 -16.16
CA ALA A 91 -20.82 -30.85 -16.82
C ALA A 91 -22.21 -30.40 -16.30
N SER A 92 -22.73 -30.97 -15.22
CA SER A 92 -24.06 -30.67 -14.69
C SER A 92 -24.03 -30.51 -13.18
N GLY A 93 -24.51 -29.37 -12.70
CA GLY A 93 -24.58 -29.00 -11.28
C GLY A 93 -25.31 -27.68 -11.11
N SER A 94 -25.51 -27.25 -9.85
CA SER A 94 -26.07 -25.94 -9.54
C SER A 94 -25.15 -24.80 -10.03
N ILE A 95 -23.84 -25.02 -9.96
CA ILE A 95 -22.81 -24.16 -10.51
C ILE A 95 -21.90 -25.03 -11.37
N VAL A 96 -21.58 -24.58 -12.58
CA VAL A 96 -20.74 -25.30 -13.54
C VAL A 96 -19.49 -24.45 -13.84
N LEU A 97 -18.33 -25.06 -13.61
CA LEU A 97 -17.04 -24.49 -13.98
C LEU A 97 -16.50 -25.30 -15.19
N ARG A 98 -16.31 -24.63 -16.34
CA ARG A 98 -15.89 -25.32 -17.55
C ARG A 98 -14.86 -24.58 -18.36
N ARG A 99 -13.87 -25.27 -18.89
CA ARG A 99 -12.98 -24.75 -19.93
C ARG A 99 -13.69 -24.84 -21.28
N GLU A 100 -13.62 -23.73 -22.02
CA GLU A 100 -14.21 -23.58 -23.35
C GLU A 100 -13.14 -23.01 -24.31
N PRO A 101 -12.36 -23.87 -24.99
CA PRO A 101 -11.25 -23.45 -25.86
C PRO A 101 -11.67 -22.52 -27.00
N SER A 102 -12.94 -22.58 -27.43
CA SER A 102 -13.54 -21.72 -28.46
C SER A 102 -13.76 -20.28 -28.02
N LEU A 103 -13.71 -19.97 -26.72
CA LEU A 103 -13.89 -18.60 -26.17
C LEU A 103 -12.62 -17.74 -26.38
N THR A 104 -12.23 -17.55 -27.67
CA THR A 104 -11.01 -16.84 -28.02
C THR A 104 -11.09 -15.33 -27.82
N SER A 105 -12.28 -14.74 -27.91
CA SER A 105 -12.51 -13.30 -27.74
C SER A 105 -12.16 -12.78 -26.34
N ALA A 106 -12.20 -13.64 -25.33
CA ALA A 106 -11.83 -13.31 -23.95
C ALA A 106 -10.31 -13.36 -23.69
N GLY A 107 -9.51 -13.95 -24.59
CA GLY A 107 -8.09 -14.21 -24.37
C GLY A 107 -7.86 -15.32 -23.34
N ASP A 108 -6.63 -15.40 -22.81
CA ASP A 108 -6.24 -16.47 -21.90
C ASP A 108 -6.76 -16.24 -20.46
N GLU A 109 -6.91 -15.02 -20.02
CA GLU A 109 -7.31 -14.68 -18.66
C GLU A 109 -8.76 -14.18 -18.55
N GLY A 110 -9.46 -13.99 -19.67
CA GLY A 110 -10.86 -13.57 -19.66
C GLY A 110 -11.82 -14.75 -19.47
N TYR A 111 -13.06 -14.41 -19.14
CA TYR A 111 -14.11 -15.38 -18.83
C TYR A 111 -15.49 -14.81 -19.18
N ARG A 112 -16.46 -15.74 -19.24
CA ARG A 112 -17.89 -15.47 -19.24
C ARG A 112 -18.51 -16.08 -17.99
N LEU A 113 -19.26 -15.28 -17.24
CA LEU A 113 -20.04 -15.71 -16.08
C LEU A 113 -21.51 -15.44 -16.34
N GLU A 114 -22.34 -16.48 -16.27
CA GLU A 114 -23.78 -16.37 -16.37
C GLU A 114 -24.42 -16.92 -15.09
N VAL A 115 -25.19 -16.09 -14.39
CA VAL A 115 -25.98 -16.49 -13.22
C VAL A 115 -27.47 -16.33 -13.57
N LYS A 116 -28.22 -17.43 -13.45
CA LYS A 116 -29.66 -17.53 -13.56
C LYS A 116 -30.27 -17.98 -12.25
N ALA A 117 -31.56 -17.80 -12.05
CA ALA A 117 -32.24 -18.34 -10.86
C ALA A 117 -32.13 -19.89 -10.74
N SER A 118 -31.88 -20.58 -11.84
CA SER A 118 -31.77 -22.05 -11.91
C SER A 118 -30.35 -22.59 -11.79
N GLY A 119 -29.32 -21.75 -11.88
CA GLY A 119 -27.92 -22.15 -11.82
C GLY A 119 -26.95 -21.10 -12.31
N ALA A 120 -25.66 -21.37 -12.15
CA ALA A 120 -24.59 -20.49 -12.63
C ALA A 120 -23.58 -21.25 -13.49
N THR A 121 -22.95 -20.55 -14.43
CA THR A 121 -21.87 -21.10 -15.27
C THR A 121 -20.73 -20.11 -15.34
N VAL A 122 -19.50 -20.55 -15.03
CA VAL A 122 -18.26 -19.87 -15.36
C VAL A 122 -17.60 -20.61 -16.51
N ALA A 123 -17.36 -19.92 -17.62
CA ALA A 123 -16.70 -20.47 -18.79
C ALA A 123 -15.45 -19.62 -19.13
N ALA A 124 -14.34 -20.29 -19.38
CA ALA A 124 -13.09 -19.64 -19.76
C ALA A 124 -12.24 -20.53 -20.66
N ARG A 125 -11.34 -19.92 -21.41
CA ARG A 125 -10.44 -20.64 -22.30
C ARG A 125 -9.39 -21.44 -21.55
N THR A 126 -8.85 -20.91 -20.47
CA THR A 126 -7.74 -21.49 -19.68
C THR A 126 -8.12 -21.63 -18.21
N ALA A 127 -7.25 -22.29 -17.43
CA ALA A 127 -7.38 -22.36 -15.97
C ALA A 127 -7.34 -20.98 -15.32
N ALA A 128 -6.46 -20.09 -15.76
CA ALA A 128 -6.35 -18.75 -15.23
C ALA A 128 -7.65 -17.93 -15.43
N GLY A 129 -8.22 -17.97 -16.64
CA GLY A 129 -9.51 -17.32 -16.90
C GLY A 129 -10.63 -17.91 -16.06
N LEU A 130 -10.65 -19.24 -15.88
CA LEU A 130 -11.64 -19.91 -15.03
C LEU A 130 -11.47 -19.49 -13.56
N PHE A 131 -10.24 -19.43 -13.07
CA PHE A 131 -9.91 -18.95 -11.73
C PHE A 131 -10.42 -17.52 -11.51
N TYR A 132 -10.16 -16.58 -12.44
CA TYR A 132 -10.61 -15.19 -12.31
C TYR A 132 -12.13 -15.04 -12.41
N GLY A 133 -12.79 -15.85 -13.22
CA GLY A 133 -14.25 -15.91 -13.25
C GLY A 133 -14.84 -16.40 -11.92
N VAL A 134 -14.17 -17.36 -11.29
CA VAL A 134 -14.53 -17.81 -9.93
C VAL A 134 -14.32 -16.70 -8.90
N GLN A 135 -13.24 -15.92 -8.98
CA GLN A 135 -13.04 -14.80 -8.04
C GLN A 135 -14.18 -13.77 -8.14
N THR A 136 -14.65 -13.47 -9.36
CA THR A 136 -15.81 -12.59 -9.54
C THR A 136 -17.08 -13.20 -8.98
N LEU A 137 -17.34 -14.49 -9.23
CA LEU A 137 -18.49 -15.19 -8.68
C LEU A 137 -18.48 -15.20 -7.14
N ARG A 138 -17.30 -15.40 -6.52
CA ARG A 138 -17.11 -15.32 -5.06
C ARG A 138 -17.53 -13.96 -4.50
N GLN A 139 -17.20 -12.86 -5.17
CA GLN A 139 -17.60 -11.51 -4.74
C GLN A 139 -19.12 -11.28 -4.85
N MET A 140 -19.81 -12.02 -5.74
CA MET A 140 -21.26 -11.94 -5.89
C MET A 140 -22.05 -12.76 -4.85
N ILE A 141 -21.37 -13.60 -4.05
CA ILE A 141 -22.06 -14.47 -3.07
C ILE A 141 -22.51 -13.65 -1.87
N GLU A 142 -23.81 -13.64 -1.65
CA GLU A 142 -24.46 -13.03 -0.48
C GLU A 142 -25.21 -14.11 0.33
N PRO A 143 -25.54 -13.86 1.60
CA PRO A 143 -26.32 -14.83 2.41
C PRO A 143 -27.67 -15.24 1.80
N ARG A 144 -28.24 -14.35 0.94
CA ARG A 144 -29.53 -14.57 0.27
C ARG A 144 -29.39 -15.27 -1.10
N GLY A 145 -28.19 -15.65 -1.52
CA GLY A 145 -27.90 -16.21 -2.82
C GLY A 145 -27.11 -15.29 -3.74
N ILE A 146 -26.93 -15.68 -4.99
CA ILE A 146 -26.13 -14.95 -5.98
C ILE A 146 -27.06 -14.14 -6.88
N PRO A 147 -26.88 -12.81 -7.04
CA PRO A 147 -27.68 -12.00 -7.97
C PRO A 147 -27.59 -12.54 -9.40
N VAL A 148 -28.73 -12.49 -10.12
CA VAL A 148 -28.78 -12.86 -11.54
C VAL A 148 -28.03 -11.81 -12.36
N ALA A 149 -27.03 -12.24 -13.12
CA ALA A 149 -26.24 -11.37 -14.00
C ALA A 149 -25.55 -12.17 -15.10
N THR A 150 -25.22 -11.48 -16.19
CA THR A 150 -24.28 -11.95 -17.21
C THR A 150 -23.08 -11.02 -17.23
N ILE A 151 -21.89 -11.58 -17.11
CA ILE A 151 -20.62 -10.85 -17.08
C ILE A 151 -19.70 -11.42 -18.16
N GLU A 152 -19.15 -10.53 -18.99
CA GLU A 152 -18.05 -10.83 -19.89
C GLU A 152 -16.87 -9.95 -19.51
N ASP A 153 -15.71 -10.56 -19.24
CA ASP A 153 -14.61 -9.85 -18.63
C ASP A 153 -13.24 -10.34 -19.12
N ARG A 154 -12.28 -9.41 -19.14
CA ARG A 154 -10.89 -9.66 -19.51
C ARG A 154 -9.99 -8.53 -19.01
N PRO A 155 -8.69 -8.82 -18.72
CA PRO A 155 -7.76 -7.79 -18.28
C PRO A 155 -7.39 -6.81 -19.41
N ALA A 156 -7.15 -5.55 -19.04
CA ALA A 156 -6.58 -4.54 -19.94
C ALA A 156 -5.06 -4.69 -20.10
N LEU A 157 -4.35 -5.01 -19.01
CA LEU A 157 -2.91 -5.28 -19.02
C LEU A 157 -2.64 -6.76 -18.80
N ARG A 158 -1.63 -7.29 -19.51
CA ARG A 158 -1.19 -8.68 -19.37
C ARG A 158 -0.67 -8.98 -17.97
N TRP A 159 0.14 -8.09 -17.40
CA TRP A 159 0.70 -8.22 -16.07
C TRP A 159 0.13 -7.15 -15.15
N ARG A 160 -0.26 -7.57 -13.97
CA ARG A 160 -0.86 -6.73 -12.93
C ARG A 160 -0.19 -7.09 -11.63
N GLY A 161 0.70 -6.22 -11.19
CA GLY A 161 1.67 -6.58 -10.17
C GLY A 161 1.63 -5.70 -8.92
N VAL A 162 2.25 -6.25 -7.89
CA VAL A 162 2.59 -5.54 -6.65
C VAL A 162 4.07 -5.70 -6.42
N HIS A 163 4.75 -4.59 -6.19
CA HIS A 163 6.15 -4.53 -5.77
C HIS A 163 6.20 -4.31 -4.26
N ASP A 164 6.93 -5.15 -3.56
CA ASP A 164 7.03 -5.17 -2.10
C ASP A 164 8.49 -5.05 -1.68
N ASP A 165 8.82 -3.95 -1.00
CA ASP A 165 10.16 -3.75 -0.42
C ASP A 165 10.30 -4.58 0.86
N ILE A 166 11.05 -5.67 0.75
CA ILE A 166 11.32 -6.58 1.86
C ILE A 166 12.76 -6.46 2.42
N SER A 167 13.45 -5.39 2.05
CA SER A 167 14.91 -5.27 2.29
C SER A 167 15.30 -4.20 3.29
N ARG A 168 14.59 -3.09 3.33
CA ARG A 168 15.02 -1.92 4.09
C ARG A 168 14.59 -1.93 5.55
N GLY A 169 13.75 -2.86 5.97
CA GLY A 169 13.28 -2.98 7.35
C GLY A 169 12.53 -4.29 7.60
N PRO A 170 11.19 -4.30 7.46
CA PRO A 170 10.38 -5.49 7.68
C PRO A 170 10.68 -6.57 6.64
N VAL A 171 10.86 -7.79 7.13
CA VAL A 171 10.94 -8.99 6.30
C VAL A 171 9.75 -9.86 6.65
N PRO A 172 8.79 -10.06 5.73
CA PRO A 172 7.60 -10.85 6.00
C PRO A 172 7.92 -12.30 6.36
N THR A 173 7.04 -12.95 7.11
CA THR A 173 7.06 -14.40 7.26
C THR A 173 6.57 -15.05 5.96
N LEU A 174 6.96 -16.31 5.72
CA LEU A 174 6.45 -17.05 4.55
C LEU A 174 4.91 -17.11 4.56
N GLU A 175 4.33 -17.40 5.72
CA GLU A 175 2.88 -17.46 5.90
C GLU A 175 2.18 -16.11 5.62
N ALA A 176 2.79 -15.00 6.01
CA ALA A 176 2.24 -13.67 5.71
C ALA A 176 2.27 -13.38 4.20
N LEU A 177 3.35 -13.76 3.50
CA LEU A 177 3.42 -13.63 2.03
C LEU A 177 2.40 -14.53 1.33
N GLU A 178 2.21 -15.75 1.79
CA GLU A 178 1.20 -16.66 1.24
C GLU A 178 -0.21 -16.07 1.40
N ARG A 179 -0.57 -15.57 2.58
CA ARG A 179 -1.85 -14.88 2.80
C ARG A 179 -1.99 -13.64 1.90
N ARG A 180 -0.92 -12.85 1.76
CA ARG A 180 -0.89 -11.64 0.92
C ARG A 180 -1.13 -11.99 -0.54
N ILE A 181 -0.42 -12.99 -1.08
CA ILE A 181 -0.57 -13.47 -2.45
C ILE A 181 -1.98 -14.04 -2.69
N ALA A 182 -2.51 -14.85 -1.76
CA ALA A 182 -3.86 -15.38 -1.88
C ALA A 182 -4.92 -14.27 -1.95
N THR A 183 -4.79 -13.25 -1.08
CA THR A 183 -5.68 -12.08 -1.09
C THR A 183 -5.56 -11.30 -2.41
N LEU A 184 -4.34 -11.01 -2.88
CA LEU A 184 -4.10 -10.30 -4.14
C LEU A 184 -4.67 -11.05 -5.35
N ALA A 185 -4.58 -12.38 -5.35
CA ALA A 185 -5.15 -13.22 -6.40
C ALA A 185 -6.68 -13.13 -6.48
N GLU A 186 -7.38 -12.88 -5.35
CA GLU A 186 -8.83 -12.61 -5.33
C GLU A 186 -9.17 -11.34 -6.12
N PHE A 187 -8.24 -10.39 -6.18
CA PHE A 187 -8.33 -9.13 -6.93
C PHE A 187 -7.63 -9.21 -8.31
N LYS A 188 -7.36 -10.43 -8.79
CA LYS A 188 -6.84 -10.74 -10.12
C LYS A 188 -5.42 -10.19 -10.39
N VAL A 189 -4.64 -9.95 -9.35
CA VAL A 189 -3.19 -9.73 -9.45
C VAL A 189 -2.53 -11.02 -9.91
N ASN A 190 -1.59 -10.94 -10.85
CA ASN A 190 -0.89 -12.11 -11.42
C ASN A 190 0.65 -12.00 -11.35
N LEU A 191 1.18 -10.96 -10.70
CA LEU A 191 2.61 -10.77 -10.52
C LEU A 191 2.89 -10.23 -9.11
N TYR A 192 3.83 -10.83 -8.40
CA TYR A 192 4.28 -10.35 -7.09
C TYR A 192 5.79 -10.20 -7.10
N ALA A 193 6.29 -8.97 -6.96
CA ALA A 193 7.70 -8.65 -7.00
C ALA A 193 8.25 -8.50 -5.57
N LEU A 194 9.32 -9.21 -5.27
CA LEU A 194 10.10 -9.09 -4.03
C LEU A 194 11.34 -8.26 -4.31
N TYR A 195 11.37 -7.03 -3.83
CA TYR A 195 12.55 -6.17 -3.89
C TYR A 195 13.57 -6.59 -2.83
N SER A 196 14.77 -6.88 -3.27
CA SER A 196 15.87 -7.34 -2.42
C SER A 196 17.18 -6.63 -2.70
N GLU A 197 17.78 -6.09 -1.66
CA GLU A 197 19.20 -5.73 -1.59
C GLU A 197 19.98 -6.87 -0.92
N GLN A 198 19.47 -7.39 0.20
CA GLN A 198 20.10 -8.42 1.05
C GLN A 198 19.09 -9.39 1.71
N ALA A 199 17.83 -9.39 1.28
CA ALA A 199 16.77 -10.20 1.89
C ALA A 199 16.66 -11.63 1.33
N ILE A 200 17.65 -12.07 0.53
CA ILE A 200 17.72 -13.42 -0.04
C ILE A 200 19.04 -14.09 0.38
N ALA A 201 18.94 -15.32 0.88
CA ALA A 201 20.11 -16.13 1.29
C ALA A 201 20.70 -16.86 0.06
N TYR A 202 21.61 -16.19 -0.63
CA TYR A 202 22.32 -16.75 -1.77
C TYR A 202 23.39 -17.75 -1.34
N ARG A 203 23.45 -18.91 -2.00
CA ARG A 203 24.51 -19.91 -1.74
C ARG A 203 25.85 -19.46 -2.27
N THR A 204 25.84 -18.71 -3.38
CA THR A 204 27.04 -18.19 -4.04
C THR A 204 27.64 -16.99 -3.31
N ALA A 205 26.87 -16.30 -2.48
CA ALA A 205 27.29 -15.13 -1.71
C ALA A 205 26.64 -15.11 -0.32
N PRO A 206 27.01 -16.03 0.59
CA PRO A 206 26.29 -16.25 1.86
C PRO A 206 26.36 -15.08 2.83
N LEU A 207 27.30 -14.15 2.67
CA LEU A 207 27.40 -12.94 3.52
C LEU A 207 26.45 -11.82 3.11
N VAL A 208 25.78 -11.93 1.95
CA VAL A 208 24.78 -10.93 1.49
C VAL A 208 23.58 -10.93 2.43
N ALA A 209 23.14 -12.11 2.85
CA ALA A 209 21.93 -12.28 3.64
C ALA A 209 22.10 -11.78 5.09
N ASN A 210 21.09 -11.06 5.57
CA ASN A 210 21.00 -10.68 6.97
C ASN A 210 20.57 -11.88 7.83
N PRO A 211 21.27 -12.20 8.90
CA PRO A 211 20.83 -13.24 9.83
C PRO A 211 19.40 -12.95 10.36
N GLY A 212 18.47 -13.89 10.16
CA GLY A 212 17.06 -13.74 10.55
C GLY A 212 16.22 -12.82 9.67
N GLY A 213 16.84 -12.11 8.72
CA GLY A 213 16.19 -11.15 7.82
C GLY A 213 16.33 -11.51 6.34
N ALA A 214 16.36 -12.79 5.99
CA ALA A 214 16.44 -13.22 4.59
C ALA A 214 15.62 -14.48 4.35
N PHE A 215 15.11 -14.62 3.13
CA PHE A 215 14.43 -15.82 2.65
C PHE A 215 15.47 -16.86 2.22
N THR A 216 15.26 -18.08 2.66
CA THR A 216 16.05 -19.24 2.21
C THR A 216 15.61 -19.68 0.80
N PRO A 217 16.49 -20.39 0.06
CA PRO A 217 16.11 -21.02 -1.20
C PRO A 217 14.91 -21.96 -1.12
N ALA A 218 14.69 -22.61 0.03
CA ALA A 218 13.54 -23.48 0.26
C ALA A 218 12.25 -22.69 0.38
N GLU A 219 12.24 -21.60 1.17
CA GLU A 219 11.09 -20.71 1.32
C GLU A 219 10.70 -20.07 -0.01
N LEU A 220 11.66 -19.57 -0.80
CA LEU A 220 11.37 -18.97 -2.11
C LEU A 220 10.75 -19.98 -3.09
N ARG A 221 11.22 -21.23 -3.09
CA ARG A 221 10.61 -22.27 -3.91
C ARG A 221 9.19 -22.63 -3.45
N ALA A 222 8.97 -22.71 -2.13
CA ALA A 222 7.64 -22.93 -1.56
C ALA A 222 6.69 -21.79 -1.92
N LEU A 223 7.13 -20.54 -1.76
CA LEU A 223 6.36 -19.37 -2.12
C LEU A 223 6.03 -19.33 -3.62
N ALA A 224 7.00 -19.63 -4.49
CA ALA A 224 6.75 -19.69 -5.94
C ALA A 224 5.75 -20.79 -6.33
N ALA A 225 5.76 -21.93 -5.64
CA ALA A 225 4.80 -23.00 -5.86
C ALA A 225 3.39 -22.61 -5.37
N PHE A 226 3.30 -21.98 -4.20
CA PHE A 226 2.05 -21.44 -3.65
C PHE A 226 1.46 -20.34 -4.58
N ALA A 227 2.26 -19.38 -4.99
CA ALA A 227 1.87 -18.30 -5.89
C ALA A 227 1.33 -18.83 -7.23
N ARG A 228 2.02 -19.81 -7.83
CA ARG A 228 1.60 -20.43 -9.08
C ARG A 228 0.23 -21.09 -8.97
N ARG A 229 -0.07 -21.74 -7.84
CA ARG A 229 -1.40 -22.33 -7.61
C ARG A 229 -2.51 -21.28 -7.59
N HIS A 230 -2.19 -20.03 -7.24
CA HIS A 230 -3.09 -18.88 -7.25
C HIS A 230 -3.00 -18.07 -8.56
N HIS A 231 -2.35 -18.59 -9.61
CA HIS A 231 -2.09 -17.91 -10.88
C HIS A 231 -1.29 -16.61 -10.73
N VAL A 232 -0.43 -16.52 -9.70
CA VAL A 232 0.49 -15.41 -9.47
C VAL A 232 1.92 -15.87 -9.77
N ALA A 233 2.62 -15.12 -10.61
CA ALA A 233 4.04 -15.31 -10.84
C ALA A 233 4.85 -14.55 -9.78
N LEU A 234 5.89 -15.19 -9.23
CA LEU A 234 6.85 -14.54 -8.35
C LEU A 234 7.96 -13.92 -9.18
N LEU A 235 8.16 -12.62 -9.06
CA LEU A 235 9.25 -11.86 -9.65
C LEU A 235 10.30 -11.57 -8.57
N ILE A 236 11.54 -11.97 -8.80
CA ILE A 236 12.64 -11.56 -7.94
C ILE A 236 13.26 -10.29 -8.51
N GLU A 237 13.31 -9.26 -7.69
CA GLU A 237 14.12 -8.08 -7.92
C GLU A 237 15.34 -8.14 -7.00
N GLN A 238 16.52 -8.26 -7.59
CA GLN A 238 17.79 -8.21 -6.88
C GLN A 238 18.60 -7.01 -7.36
N GLN A 239 18.87 -6.10 -6.45
CA GLN A 239 19.76 -4.98 -6.71
C GLN A 239 21.17 -5.51 -6.97
N VAL A 240 21.72 -5.15 -8.12
CA VAL A 240 23.07 -5.58 -8.54
C VAL A 240 23.89 -4.45 -9.17
N PHE A 241 23.45 -3.22 -9.03
CA PHE A 241 24.19 -2.06 -9.52
C PHE A 241 24.28 -0.97 -8.44
N GLY A 242 23.16 -0.37 -8.01
CA GLY A 242 23.04 0.57 -6.89
C GLY A 242 22.42 -0.05 -5.64
N HIS A 243 22.14 0.76 -4.62
CA HIS A 243 21.44 0.39 -3.39
C HIS A 243 22.04 -0.81 -2.63
N LEU A 244 23.36 -0.96 -2.68
CA LEU A 244 24.08 -2.06 -2.04
C LEU A 244 24.93 -1.59 -0.85
N ASP A 245 24.58 -0.47 -0.22
CA ASP A 245 25.34 0.16 0.87
C ASP A 245 25.71 -0.85 1.96
N ARG A 246 24.73 -1.65 2.39
CA ARG A 246 24.95 -2.65 3.42
C ARG A 246 25.88 -3.78 2.98
N LEU A 247 25.69 -4.30 1.77
CA LEU A 247 26.56 -5.33 1.22
C LEU A 247 27.99 -4.81 1.09
N LEU A 248 28.15 -3.61 0.54
CA LEU A 248 29.46 -3.00 0.29
C LEU A 248 30.12 -2.44 1.55
N SER A 249 29.42 -2.38 2.68
CA SER A 249 30.04 -2.12 3.99
C SER A 249 30.79 -3.31 4.58
N LEU A 250 30.55 -4.52 4.05
CA LEU A 250 31.23 -5.74 4.51
C LEU A 250 32.65 -5.81 3.97
N GLU A 251 33.63 -6.16 4.83
CA GLU A 251 35.05 -6.23 4.47
C GLU A 251 35.32 -7.10 3.23
N SER A 252 34.57 -8.18 3.05
CA SER A 252 34.70 -9.08 1.91
C SER A 252 34.28 -8.48 0.58
N TYR A 253 33.42 -7.45 0.60
CA TYR A 253 32.81 -6.88 -0.61
C TYR A 253 33.14 -5.39 -0.81
N LYS A 254 33.64 -4.68 0.20
CA LYS A 254 33.92 -3.23 0.11
C LYS A 254 34.85 -2.83 -1.03
N ALA A 255 35.78 -3.71 -1.43
CA ALA A 255 36.66 -3.47 -2.56
C ALA A 255 35.96 -3.52 -3.93
N LEU A 256 34.68 -3.92 -3.98
CA LEU A 256 33.84 -3.97 -5.19
C LEU A 256 33.07 -2.67 -5.41
N ALA A 257 33.03 -1.79 -4.38
CA ALA A 257 32.31 -0.51 -4.45
C ALA A 257 32.99 0.48 -5.40
N GLU A 258 32.21 1.30 -6.08
CA GLU A 258 32.71 2.36 -6.95
C GLU A 258 33.62 3.35 -6.21
N THR A 259 33.21 3.78 -5.03
CA THR A 259 34.03 4.52 -4.05
C THR A 259 33.94 3.86 -2.67
N PRO A 260 34.84 4.18 -1.72
CA PRO A 260 34.81 3.57 -0.38
C PRO A 260 33.50 3.76 0.41
N THR A 261 32.66 4.74 0.01
CA THR A 261 31.38 5.08 0.65
C THR A 261 30.17 4.94 -0.26
N SER A 262 30.36 4.34 -1.45
CA SER A 262 29.26 4.17 -2.42
C SER A 262 28.51 2.87 -2.21
N GLY A 263 27.19 2.92 -2.35
CA GLY A 263 26.32 1.75 -2.48
C GLY A 263 26.29 1.15 -3.90
N ALA A 264 27.12 1.64 -4.83
CA ALA A 264 27.19 1.14 -6.20
C ALA A 264 28.38 0.21 -6.42
N LEU A 265 28.17 -0.89 -7.15
CA LEU A 265 29.25 -1.74 -7.68
C LEU A 265 30.04 -1.00 -8.75
N ALA A 266 31.36 -1.23 -8.82
CA ALA A 266 32.24 -0.62 -9.80
C ALA A 266 32.21 -1.38 -11.14
N PRO A 267 31.71 -0.82 -12.25
CA PRO A 267 31.68 -1.50 -13.53
C PRO A 267 33.08 -1.85 -14.09
N ALA A 268 34.12 -1.12 -13.73
CA ALA A 268 35.50 -1.43 -14.11
C ALA A 268 36.10 -2.61 -13.33
N ASN A 269 35.46 -3.06 -12.25
CA ASN A 269 35.96 -4.15 -11.40
C ASN A 269 35.36 -5.50 -11.84
N ALA A 270 36.19 -6.39 -12.36
CA ALA A 270 35.74 -7.70 -12.83
C ALA A 270 35.09 -8.57 -11.74
N ASN A 271 35.53 -8.44 -10.46
CA ASN A 271 34.93 -9.18 -9.36
C ASN A 271 33.55 -8.62 -8.98
N ALA A 272 33.33 -7.31 -9.13
CA ALA A 272 32.01 -6.70 -8.95
C ALA A 272 31.03 -7.25 -9.98
N ARG A 273 31.44 -7.36 -11.24
CA ARG A 273 30.66 -7.97 -12.33
C ARG A 273 30.33 -9.43 -12.02
N ALA A 274 31.34 -10.21 -11.64
CA ALA A 274 31.15 -11.62 -11.32
C ALA A 274 30.19 -11.85 -10.14
N LEU A 275 30.22 -10.97 -9.12
CA LEU A 275 29.25 -11.00 -8.03
C LEU A 275 27.83 -10.73 -8.54
N ALA A 276 27.62 -9.65 -9.30
CA ALA A 276 26.32 -9.30 -9.85
C ALA A 276 25.72 -10.45 -10.71
N GLU A 277 26.52 -11.01 -11.62
CA GLU A 277 26.13 -12.14 -12.46
C GLU A 277 25.78 -13.39 -11.62
N SER A 278 26.53 -13.67 -10.56
CA SER A 278 26.27 -14.84 -9.69
C SER A 278 24.97 -14.70 -8.91
N LEU A 279 24.69 -13.51 -8.36
CA LEU A 279 23.43 -13.21 -7.65
C LEU A 279 22.23 -13.36 -8.59
N LEU A 280 22.29 -12.77 -9.78
CA LEU A 280 21.21 -12.88 -10.77
C LEU A 280 21.03 -14.30 -11.29
N ALA A 281 22.12 -15.03 -11.49
CA ALA A 281 22.07 -16.41 -11.90
C ALA A 281 21.30 -17.30 -10.91
N GLU A 282 21.46 -17.03 -9.62
CA GLU A 282 20.74 -17.74 -8.58
C GLU A 282 19.31 -17.20 -8.40
N ALA A 283 19.09 -15.87 -8.42
CA ALA A 283 17.78 -15.22 -8.36
C ALA A 283 16.83 -15.73 -9.47
N ALA A 284 17.35 -15.95 -10.67
CA ALA A 284 16.61 -16.50 -11.81
C ALA A 284 15.99 -17.87 -11.51
N THR A 285 16.59 -18.66 -10.60
CA THR A 285 16.06 -19.98 -10.21
C THR A 285 14.88 -19.89 -9.25
N TYR A 286 14.69 -18.76 -8.59
CA TYR A 286 13.59 -18.50 -7.63
C TYR A 286 12.43 -17.74 -8.28
N SER A 287 12.70 -16.93 -9.32
CA SER A 287 11.67 -16.22 -10.06
C SER A 287 10.84 -17.19 -10.90
N SER A 288 9.52 -17.28 -10.64
CA SER A 288 8.59 -18.01 -11.53
C SER A 288 8.08 -17.12 -12.68
N ALA A 289 8.24 -15.81 -12.60
CA ALA A 289 7.98 -14.88 -13.70
C ALA A 289 8.95 -15.10 -14.86
N PRO A 290 8.59 -14.73 -16.10
CA PRO A 290 9.52 -14.75 -17.23
C PRO A 290 10.59 -13.64 -17.15
N PHE A 291 10.61 -12.89 -16.06
CA PHE A 291 11.52 -11.77 -15.80
C PHE A 291 12.35 -12.00 -14.55
N VAL A 292 13.50 -11.31 -14.47
CA VAL A 292 14.20 -10.98 -13.23
C VAL A 292 14.50 -9.48 -13.27
N HIS A 293 14.20 -8.77 -12.19
CA HIS A 293 14.47 -7.34 -12.11
C HIS A 293 15.86 -7.12 -11.50
N VAL A 294 16.67 -6.29 -12.14
CA VAL A 294 18.09 -6.09 -11.79
C VAL A 294 18.35 -4.78 -11.03
N GLY A 295 17.30 -4.01 -10.74
CA GLY A 295 17.42 -2.65 -10.20
C GLY A 295 17.92 -1.66 -11.26
N GLY A 296 18.98 -0.92 -10.93
CA GLY A 296 19.68 -0.03 -11.85
C GLY A 296 19.16 1.40 -11.87
N ASP A 297 18.41 1.79 -10.84
CA ASP A 297 17.95 3.14 -10.55
C ASP A 297 19.01 3.98 -9.81
N GLU A 298 18.86 5.30 -9.88
CA GLU A 298 19.62 6.30 -9.12
C GLU A 298 21.15 6.17 -9.21
N MET A 299 21.67 5.80 -10.37
CA MET A 299 23.08 5.49 -10.63
C MET A 299 24.00 6.72 -10.64
N THR A 300 24.04 7.45 -9.51
CA THR A 300 24.76 8.74 -9.41
C THR A 300 26.25 8.62 -9.18
N ASP A 301 26.76 7.49 -8.70
CA ASP A 301 28.17 7.32 -8.29
C ASP A 301 29.10 6.74 -9.34
N VAL A 302 28.55 6.17 -10.40
CA VAL A 302 29.35 5.54 -11.47
C VAL A 302 30.29 6.55 -12.12
N GLY A 303 31.58 6.22 -12.15
CA GLY A 303 32.65 7.08 -12.68
C GLY A 303 33.27 8.04 -11.66
N LYS A 304 32.83 8.02 -10.39
CA LYS A 304 33.44 8.86 -9.34
C LYS A 304 34.66 8.20 -8.68
N GLY A 305 34.87 6.90 -8.86
CA GLY A 305 35.92 6.11 -8.23
C GLY A 305 36.67 5.16 -9.18
N GLN A 306 36.52 3.85 -8.97
CA GLN A 306 37.24 2.82 -9.72
C GLN A 306 36.96 2.88 -11.23
N SER A 307 35.75 3.28 -11.63
CA SER A 307 35.32 3.34 -13.03
C SER A 307 35.58 4.70 -13.69
N ARG A 308 36.31 5.62 -13.05
CA ARG A 308 36.57 6.96 -13.56
C ARG A 308 37.17 6.97 -14.97
N ASP A 309 38.27 6.22 -15.16
CA ASP A 309 38.97 6.19 -16.45
C ASP A 309 38.12 5.52 -17.53
N LEU A 310 37.37 4.48 -17.19
CA LEU A 310 36.43 3.82 -18.08
C LEU A 310 35.31 4.78 -18.53
N VAL A 311 34.74 5.52 -17.61
CA VAL A 311 33.70 6.53 -17.90
C VAL A 311 34.28 7.72 -18.69
N ALA A 312 35.49 8.18 -18.36
CA ALA A 312 36.16 9.23 -19.12
C ALA A 312 36.42 8.83 -20.58
N ALA A 313 36.77 7.57 -20.83
CA ALA A 313 37.07 7.05 -22.17
C ALA A 313 35.79 6.78 -23.00
N ARG A 314 34.68 6.35 -22.37
CA ARG A 314 33.51 5.80 -23.09
C ARG A 314 32.19 6.53 -22.82
N GLY A 315 32.16 7.38 -21.81
CA GLY A 315 30.93 8.02 -21.29
C GLY A 315 30.14 7.08 -20.38
N VAL A 316 29.48 7.66 -19.37
CA VAL A 316 28.72 6.92 -18.36
C VAL A 316 27.58 6.09 -18.97
N GLY A 317 26.93 6.62 -20.01
CA GLY A 317 25.85 5.91 -20.72
C GLY A 317 26.30 4.62 -21.38
N ALA A 318 27.49 4.62 -22.04
CA ALA A 318 28.03 3.40 -22.64
C ALA A 318 28.40 2.36 -21.58
N VAL A 319 28.93 2.79 -20.45
CA VAL A 319 29.27 1.91 -19.32
C VAL A 319 28.01 1.28 -18.71
N TYR A 320 26.94 2.07 -18.57
CA TYR A 320 25.64 1.57 -18.11
C TYR A 320 25.05 0.51 -19.05
N VAL A 321 25.02 0.80 -20.36
CA VAL A 321 24.48 -0.15 -21.36
C VAL A 321 25.28 -1.44 -21.40
N ASP A 322 26.62 -1.37 -21.31
CA ASP A 322 27.47 -2.56 -21.25
C ASP A 322 27.17 -3.41 -20.02
N TRP A 323 27.06 -2.76 -18.84
CA TRP A 323 26.71 -3.45 -17.61
C TRP A 323 25.38 -4.17 -17.74
N LEU A 324 24.34 -3.46 -18.17
CA LEU A 324 23.01 -4.05 -18.36
C LEU A 324 23.02 -5.17 -19.41
N THR A 325 23.82 -5.05 -20.49
CA THR A 325 23.97 -6.09 -21.52
C THR A 325 24.61 -7.36 -20.99
N ASP A 326 25.59 -7.25 -20.08
CA ASP A 326 26.23 -8.43 -19.47
C ASP A 326 25.26 -9.15 -18.52
N LEU A 327 24.49 -8.39 -17.73
CA LEU A 327 23.43 -8.94 -16.89
C LEU A 327 22.36 -9.64 -17.72
N ASP A 328 21.96 -9.03 -18.82
CA ASP A 328 21.00 -9.59 -19.76
C ASP A 328 21.45 -10.93 -20.35
N ARG A 329 22.70 -11.06 -20.79
CA ARG A 329 23.27 -12.34 -21.24
C ARG A 329 23.17 -13.41 -20.15
N THR A 330 23.43 -13.03 -18.89
CA THR A 330 23.37 -13.95 -17.74
C THR A 330 21.94 -14.47 -17.54
N LEU A 331 20.94 -13.61 -17.67
CA LEU A 331 19.53 -13.95 -17.51
C LEU A 331 18.96 -14.69 -18.73
N ALA A 332 19.30 -14.25 -19.95
CA ALA A 332 18.89 -14.90 -21.20
C ALA A 332 19.36 -16.36 -21.29
N ALA A 333 20.59 -16.66 -20.81
CA ALA A 333 21.09 -18.03 -20.68
C ALA A 333 20.26 -18.92 -19.76
N ARG A 334 19.34 -18.34 -18.98
CA ARG A 334 18.40 -19.01 -18.07
C ARG A 334 16.95 -18.90 -18.50
N GLY A 335 16.70 -18.41 -19.70
CA GLY A 335 15.36 -18.20 -20.26
C GLY A 335 14.57 -17.09 -19.58
N LYS A 336 15.27 -16.10 -18.97
CA LYS A 336 14.64 -14.93 -18.34
C LYS A 336 14.94 -13.67 -19.14
N ARG A 337 13.97 -12.75 -19.18
CA ARG A 337 14.13 -11.39 -19.67
C ARG A 337 14.61 -10.49 -18.54
N THR A 338 15.46 -9.54 -18.86
CA THR A 338 15.93 -8.52 -17.92
C THR A 338 14.88 -7.43 -17.75
N MET A 339 14.46 -7.15 -16.52
CA MET A 339 13.70 -5.96 -16.16
C MET A 339 14.61 -5.01 -15.38
N PHE A 340 14.49 -3.70 -15.62
CA PHE A 340 15.35 -2.69 -14.99
C PHE A 340 14.58 -1.38 -14.79
N TRP A 341 14.96 -0.56 -13.80
CA TRP A 341 14.38 0.76 -13.60
C TRP A 341 14.82 1.74 -14.69
N GLY A 342 13.86 2.49 -15.23
CA GLY A 342 14.03 3.27 -16.45
C GLY A 342 14.65 4.66 -16.28
N ASP A 343 14.76 5.20 -15.09
CA ASP A 343 15.10 6.61 -14.79
C ASP A 343 16.45 7.06 -15.37
N PHE A 344 17.47 6.20 -15.31
CA PHE A 344 18.77 6.51 -15.92
C PHE A 344 18.66 6.70 -17.44
N VAL A 345 17.93 5.81 -18.13
CA VAL A 345 17.72 5.88 -19.58
C VAL A 345 16.78 7.03 -19.94
N GLU A 346 15.79 7.35 -19.11
CA GLU A 346 14.95 8.54 -19.32
C GLU A 346 15.77 9.84 -19.29
N SER A 347 16.80 9.90 -18.45
CA SER A 347 17.75 11.02 -18.40
C SER A 347 18.75 11.02 -19.57
N HIS A 348 18.90 9.89 -20.28
CA HIS A 348 19.80 9.67 -21.43
C HIS A 348 19.07 8.95 -22.57
N PRO A 349 18.05 9.57 -23.18
CA PRO A 349 17.12 8.87 -24.10
C PRO A 349 17.80 8.26 -25.33
N GLU A 350 18.98 8.75 -25.75
CA GLU A 350 19.79 8.20 -26.83
C GLU A 350 20.30 6.77 -26.53
N LEU A 351 20.26 6.35 -25.29
CA LEU A 351 20.66 4.99 -24.88
C LEU A 351 19.58 3.95 -25.17
N ALA A 352 18.32 4.33 -25.21
CA ALA A 352 17.21 3.41 -25.38
C ALA A 352 17.36 2.51 -26.63
N ALA A 353 17.89 3.06 -27.73
CA ALA A 353 18.15 2.29 -28.95
C ALA A 353 19.28 1.26 -28.82
N LYS A 354 20.13 1.37 -27.80
CA LYS A 354 21.31 0.52 -27.55
C LYS A 354 21.03 -0.60 -26.54
N LEU A 355 19.89 -0.57 -25.87
CA LEU A 355 19.49 -1.60 -24.90
C LEU A 355 19.26 -2.95 -25.58
N PRO A 356 19.40 -4.07 -24.85
CA PRO A 356 18.93 -5.38 -25.29
C PRO A 356 17.46 -5.31 -25.69
N LYS A 357 17.10 -5.88 -26.85
CA LYS A 357 15.76 -5.68 -27.45
C LYS A 357 14.64 -6.40 -26.73
N ASP A 358 14.96 -7.41 -25.97
CA ASP A 358 14.02 -8.16 -25.12
C ASP A 358 14.02 -7.68 -23.65
N ALA A 359 14.84 -6.68 -23.30
CA ALA A 359 14.76 -6.04 -21.99
C ALA A 359 13.41 -5.35 -21.77
N VAL A 360 13.05 -5.16 -20.51
CA VAL A 360 11.80 -4.55 -20.08
C VAL A 360 12.12 -3.37 -19.16
N ALA A 361 11.69 -2.18 -19.56
CA ALA A 361 11.86 -0.97 -18.75
C ALA A 361 10.71 -0.83 -17.74
N ALA A 362 11.02 -0.77 -16.46
CA ALA A 362 10.11 -0.41 -15.40
C ALA A 362 10.15 1.12 -15.20
N VAL A 363 9.11 1.81 -15.67
CA VAL A 363 9.01 3.28 -15.65
C VAL A 363 8.20 3.70 -14.43
N TRP A 364 8.90 4.19 -13.41
CA TRP A 364 8.30 4.65 -12.18
C TRP A 364 8.05 6.15 -12.16
N ASP A 365 6.93 6.56 -11.58
CA ASP A 365 6.62 7.95 -11.22
C ASP A 365 5.61 7.94 -10.07
N TYR A 366 5.85 8.74 -9.05
CA TYR A 366 5.03 8.76 -7.83
C TYR A 366 4.28 10.08 -7.64
N SER A 367 4.14 10.85 -8.72
CA SER A 367 3.43 12.13 -8.71
C SER A 367 2.07 12.04 -9.39
N GLY A 368 1.11 12.83 -8.92
CA GLY A 368 -0.22 12.93 -9.55
C GLY A 368 -0.21 13.84 -10.80
N ARG A 369 0.61 13.53 -11.81
CA ARG A 369 0.71 14.32 -13.06
C ARG A 369 -0.49 14.13 -13.96
N GLU A 370 -0.74 15.11 -14.82
CA GLU A 370 -1.78 15.02 -15.84
C GLU A 370 -1.40 14.06 -16.98
N SER A 371 -0.10 13.95 -17.32
CA SER A 371 0.41 13.09 -18.39
C SER A 371 1.77 12.48 -18.06
N PHE A 372 1.95 11.23 -18.47
CA PHE A 372 3.18 10.46 -18.36
C PHE A 372 3.75 10.08 -19.75
N GLU A 373 3.17 10.63 -20.82
CA GLU A 373 3.48 10.24 -22.21
C GLU A 373 4.96 10.33 -22.55
N ALA A 374 5.62 11.44 -22.16
CA ALA A 374 7.03 11.68 -22.49
C ALA A 374 7.95 10.59 -21.91
N ARG A 375 7.67 10.11 -20.71
CA ARG A 375 8.47 9.06 -20.06
C ARG A 375 8.35 7.73 -20.80
N LEU A 376 7.14 7.35 -21.18
CA LEU A 376 6.88 6.10 -21.88
C LEU A 376 7.38 6.13 -23.33
N ALA A 377 7.38 7.31 -23.97
CA ALA A 377 7.78 7.48 -25.37
C ALA A 377 9.25 7.09 -25.62
N THR A 378 10.15 7.34 -24.68
CA THR A 378 11.58 7.00 -24.76
C THR A 378 11.80 5.53 -25.09
N PHE A 379 11.17 4.64 -24.35
CA PHE A 379 11.32 3.19 -24.50
C PHE A 379 10.49 2.65 -25.66
N ARG A 380 9.25 3.09 -25.80
CA ARG A 380 8.35 2.65 -26.88
C ARG A 380 8.90 3.02 -28.24
N GLY A 381 9.49 4.20 -28.40
CA GLY A 381 10.17 4.63 -29.63
C GLY A 381 11.37 3.75 -30.03
N ALA A 382 12.02 3.14 -29.04
CA ALA A 382 13.11 2.20 -29.22
C ALA A 382 12.66 0.73 -29.38
N GLY A 383 11.36 0.44 -29.28
CA GLY A 383 10.80 -0.92 -29.33
C GLY A 383 11.05 -1.74 -28.07
N ILE A 384 11.32 -1.09 -26.93
CA ILE A 384 11.50 -1.73 -25.62
C ILE A 384 10.13 -1.86 -24.95
N ASP A 385 9.84 -3.04 -24.41
CA ASP A 385 8.64 -3.25 -23.61
C ASP A 385 8.71 -2.45 -22.30
N VAL A 386 7.54 -1.99 -21.84
CA VAL A 386 7.42 -1.13 -20.66
C VAL A 386 6.47 -1.74 -19.65
N PHE A 387 6.85 -1.70 -18.36
CA PHE A 387 5.95 -1.70 -17.23
C PHE A 387 5.78 -0.29 -16.73
N VAL A 388 4.55 0.09 -16.34
CA VAL A 388 4.29 1.31 -15.61
C VAL A 388 4.27 1.01 -14.12
N CYS A 389 5.00 1.80 -13.33
CA CYS A 389 5.23 1.53 -11.91
C CYS A 389 4.76 2.72 -11.05
N PRO A 390 3.44 2.85 -10.80
CA PRO A 390 2.92 3.84 -9.88
C PRO A 390 3.22 3.48 -8.43
N GLY A 391 3.07 4.44 -7.50
CA GLY A 391 3.37 4.26 -6.09
C GLY A 391 2.15 4.25 -5.18
N ALA A 392 2.16 3.38 -4.18
CA ALA A 392 1.23 3.43 -3.06
C ALA A 392 1.44 4.68 -2.18
N THR A 393 2.56 5.38 -2.35
CA THR A 393 2.94 6.61 -1.65
C THR A 393 2.93 6.43 -0.12
N ASN A 394 3.54 5.33 0.34
CA ASN A 394 3.57 4.92 1.75
C ASN A 394 4.87 5.28 2.49
N TRP A 395 6.01 5.38 1.78
CA TRP A 395 7.33 5.69 2.37
C TRP A 395 7.37 7.09 3.01
N SER A 396 8.13 7.23 4.08
CA SER A 396 8.20 8.44 4.91
C SER A 396 6.87 8.89 5.53
N ARG A 397 5.87 8.01 5.59
CA ARG A 397 4.50 8.32 6.02
C ARG A 397 3.97 7.31 7.03
N VAL A 398 3.17 7.80 7.97
CA VAL A 398 2.43 6.94 8.91
C VAL A 398 1.35 6.11 8.21
N PHE A 399 0.77 6.66 7.14
CA PHE A 399 -0.23 6.02 6.30
C PHE A 399 -0.05 6.50 4.86
N PRO A 400 -0.37 5.69 3.82
CA PRO A 400 -0.29 6.11 2.42
C PRO A 400 -1.01 7.43 2.14
N ASN A 401 -0.36 8.33 1.40
CA ASN A 401 -1.00 9.56 0.94
C ASN A 401 -1.92 9.29 -0.26
N LEU A 402 -3.18 8.99 0.02
CA LEU A 402 -4.15 8.64 -1.01
C LEU A 402 -4.46 9.81 -1.97
N ALA A 403 -4.30 11.06 -1.53
CA ALA A 403 -4.47 12.22 -2.39
C ALA A 403 -3.42 12.27 -3.52
N THR A 404 -2.27 11.64 -3.32
CA THR A 404 -1.22 11.46 -4.34
C THR A 404 -1.30 10.09 -5.01
N ALA A 405 -1.43 9.02 -4.23
CA ALA A 405 -1.39 7.64 -4.72
C ALA A 405 -2.52 7.34 -5.73
N ILE A 406 -3.77 7.69 -5.41
CA ILE A 406 -4.91 7.36 -6.26
C ILE A 406 -4.83 8.04 -7.64
N PRO A 407 -4.61 9.38 -7.75
CA PRO A 407 -4.39 10.02 -9.04
C PRO A 407 -3.17 9.48 -9.79
N ASN A 408 -2.08 9.18 -9.10
CA ASN A 408 -0.87 8.61 -9.71
C ASN A 408 -1.15 7.23 -10.32
N ILE A 409 -1.67 6.28 -9.54
CA ILE A 409 -2.00 4.93 -9.99
C ILE A 409 -2.97 4.99 -11.18
N ARG A 410 -4.07 5.74 -11.04
CA ARG A 410 -5.07 5.92 -12.08
C ARG A 410 -4.48 6.49 -13.37
N GLY A 411 -3.69 7.56 -13.25
CA GLY A 411 -3.14 8.29 -14.39
C GLY A 411 -2.09 7.50 -15.14
N LEU A 412 -1.09 6.98 -14.42
CA LEU A 412 0.04 6.26 -15.02
C LEU A 412 -0.41 4.92 -15.62
N THR A 413 -1.30 4.17 -14.94
CA THR A 413 -1.83 2.91 -15.46
C THR A 413 -2.66 3.13 -16.72
N ARG A 414 -3.55 4.13 -16.73
CA ARG A 414 -4.33 4.49 -17.92
C ARG A 414 -3.44 4.90 -19.09
N GLU A 415 -2.41 5.68 -18.84
CA GLU A 415 -1.44 6.07 -19.90
C GLU A 415 -0.66 4.86 -20.41
N GLY A 416 -0.23 3.97 -19.51
CA GLY A 416 0.41 2.71 -19.85
C GLY A 416 -0.46 1.85 -20.77
N GLN A 417 -1.75 1.70 -20.48
CA GLN A 417 -2.70 0.98 -21.34
C GLN A 417 -2.77 1.60 -22.73
N LYS A 418 -2.91 2.92 -22.83
CA LYS A 418 -2.96 3.65 -24.10
C LYS A 418 -1.69 3.48 -24.95
N LYS A 419 -0.54 3.38 -24.30
CA LYS A 419 0.76 3.23 -24.97
C LYS A 419 1.19 1.77 -25.14
N GLY A 420 0.33 0.81 -24.79
CA GLY A 420 0.59 -0.62 -24.92
C GLY A 420 1.68 -1.12 -23.98
N ALA A 421 1.67 -0.69 -22.74
CA ALA A 421 2.53 -1.24 -21.69
C ALA A 421 2.25 -2.74 -21.52
N LEU A 422 3.30 -3.50 -21.22
CA LEU A 422 3.20 -4.95 -20.98
C LEU A 422 2.50 -5.26 -19.67
N GLY A 423 2.66 -4.37 -18.68
CA GLY A 423 2.07 -4.53 -17.34
C GLY A 423 2.12 -3.27 -16.50
N GLU A 424 1.56 -3.42 -15.32
CA GLU A 424 1.59 -2.45 -14.24
C GLU A 424 2.17 -3.12 -12.99
N LEU A 425 2.88 -2.36 -12.16
CA LEU A 425 3.47 -2.79 -10.91
C LEU A 425 3.29 -1.69 -9.86
N THR A 426 2.25 -1.77 -9.03
CA THR A 426 2.05 -0.83 -7.91
C THR A 426 3.14 -1.03 -6.86
N CYS A 427 3.96 0.01 -6.66
CA CYS A 427 5.13 -0.04 -5.77
C CYS A 427 4.79 0.38 -4.35
N THR A 428 5.27 -0.43 -3.38
CA THR A 428 5.39 -0.05 -1.97
C THR A 428 6.88 0.02 -1.62
N TRP A 429 7.27 1.04 -0.82
CA TRP A 429 8.64 1.25 -0.40
C TRP A 429 8.75 1.38 1.11
N ASP A 430 9.92 1.07 1.65
CA ASP A 430 10.22 1.19 3.07
C ASP A 430 11.53 1.95 3.33
N ASP A 431 11.57 3.22 2.94
CA ASP A 431 12.76 4.07 3.07
C ASP A 431 13.17 4.33 4.53
N ASN A 432 12.24 4.17 5.48
CA ASN A 432 12.46 4.46 6.90
C ASN A 432 12.70 3.19 7.75
N GLY A 433 12.47 2.01 7.21
CA GLY A 433 12.60 0.74 7.93
C GLY A 433 11.48 0.44 8.92
N ASP A 434 10.33 1.10 8.79
CA ASP A 434 9.21 0.98 9.74
C ASP A 434 7.83 0.78 9.08
N ALA A 435 7.78 0.56 7.77
CA ALA A 435 6.53 0.33 7.06
C ALA A 435 5.87 -1.00 7.45
N LEU A 436 4.53 -0.99 7.50
CA LEU A 436 3.71 -2.18 7.68
C LEU A 436 2.85 -2.34 6.42
N PHE A 437 2.95 -3.48 5.74
CA PHE A 437 2.22 -3.70 4.49
C PHE A 437 0.70 -3.61 4.68
N GLY A 438 0.19 -4.01 5.84
CA GLY A 438 -1.23 -3.91 6.16
C GLY A 438 -1.83 -2.50 5.98
N LEU A 439 -1.01 -1.44 6.01
CA LEU A 439 -1.41 -0.06 5.71
C LEU A 439 -1.63 0.20 4.21
N CYS A 440 -1.08 -0.64 3.32
CA CYS A 440 -1.04 -0.40 1.87
C CYS A 440 -2.18 -1.07 1.09
N TRP A 441 -3.05 -1.85 1.73
CA TRP A 441 -4.08 -2.60 1.01
C TRP A 441 -4.95 -1.74 0.09
N TYR A 442 -5.39 -0.57 0.55
CA TYR A 442 -6.30 0.27 -0.22
C TYR A 442 -5.70 0.73 -1.56
N PRO A 443 -4.52 1.41 -1.60
CA PRO A 443 -3.92 1.81 -2.87
C PRO A 443 -3.46 0.62 -3.72
N VAL A 444 -2.98 -0.47 -3.13
CA VAL A 444 -2.57 -1.68 -3.85
C VAL A 444 -3.75 -2.35 -4.56
N LEU A 445 -4.89 -2.49 -3.88
CA LEU A 445 -6.09 -3.07 -4.50
C LEU A 445 -6.74 -2.13 -5.52
N PHE A 446 -6.60 -0.81 -5.34
CA PHE A 446 -6.98 0.16 -6.37
C PHE A 446 -6.12 -0.02 -7.63
N GLY A 447 -4.81 -0.25 -7.50
CA GLY A 447 -3.90 -0.57 -8.59
C GLY A 447 -4.30 -1.84 -9.35
N ALA A 448 -4.64 -2.89 -8.62
CA ALA A 448 -5.15 -4.13 -9.22
C ALA A 448 -6.41 -3.88 -10.07
N GLY A 449 -7.34 -3.07 -9.55
CA GLY A 449 -8.55 -2.65 -10.28
C GLY A 449 -8.23 -1.85 -11.55
N ALA A 450 -7.36 -0.84 -11.42
CA ALA A 450 -6.93 0.02 -12.54
C ALA A 450 -6.19 -0.75 -13.64
N ALA A 451 -5.37 -1.74 -13.26
CA ALA A 451 -4.62 -2.55 -14.22
C ALA A 451 -5.50 -3.59 -14.95
N TRP A 452 -6.59 -4.04 -14.31
CA TRP A 452 -7.56 -4.95 -14.92
C TRP A 452 -8.56 -4.24 -15.83
N LYS A 453 -9.18 -3.16 -15.34
CA LYS A 453 -10.21 -2.39 -16.07
C LYS A 453 -9.59 -1.62 -17.23
N SER A 454 -10.19 -1.73 -18.41
CA SER A 454 -9.78 -0.93 -19.57
C SER A 454 -10.19 0.53 -19.43
N GLY A 455 -9.27 1.44 -19.67
CA GLY A 455 -9.50 2.89 -19.66
C GLY A 455 -9.36 3.51 -18.28
N ASP A 456 -10.29 4.38 -17.94
CA ASP A 456 -10.26 5.10 -16.67
C ASP A 456 -10.93 4.27 -15.56
N TYR A 457 -10.28 4.19 -14.40
CA TYR A 457 -10.82 3.46 -13.25
C TYR A 457 -11.38 4.44 -12.22
N ASP A 458 -12.65 4.27 -11.86
CA ASP A 458 -13.36 5.20 -11.00
C ASP A 458 -13.02 4.99 -9.50
N PRO A 459 -12.37 5.96 -8.83
CA PRO A 459 -12.08 5.87 -7.40
C PRO A 459 -13.33 5.77 -6.52
N GLU A 460 -14.45 6.36 -6.93
CA GLU A 460 -15.68 6.30 -6.15
C GLU A 460 -16.35 4.92 -6.24
N HIS A 461 -16.37 4.31 -7.42
CA HIS A 461 -16.80 2.92 -7.56
C HIS A 461 -15.96 2.00 -6.64
N PHE A 462 -14.62 2.16 -6.66
CA PHE A 462 -13.73 1.38 -5.81
C PHE A 462 -14.03 1.61 -4.32
N ARG A 463 -14.20 2.87 -3.88
CA ARG A 463 -14.53 3.21 -2.49
C ARG A 463 -15.81 2.51 -2.02
N LEU A 464 -16.87 2.55 -2.82
CA LEU A 464 -18.15 1.94 -2.50
C LEU A 464 -18.12 0.40 -2.51
N ALA A 465 -17.19 -0.20 -3.26
CA ALA A 465 -17.05 -1.65 -3.36
C ALA A 465 -16.03 -2.25 -2.36
N PHE A 466 -15.12 -1.44 -1.79
CA PHE A 466 -13.98 -1.90 -1.00
C PHE A 466 -14.41 -2.75 0.21
N ASP A 467 -15.31 -2.26 1.04
CA ASP A 467 -15.73 -2.95 2.26
C ASP A 467 -16.34 -4.31 1.95
N TRP A 468 -17.17 -4.38 0.91
CA TRP A 468 -17.75 -5.65 0.49
C TRP A 468 -16.70 -6.62 -0.07
N THR A 469 -15.83 -6.15 -0.96
CA THR A 469 -14.89 -7.03 -1.66
C THR A 469 -13.73 -7.48 -0.78
N PHE A 470 -13.24 -6.62 0.12
CA PHE A 470 -12.11 -6.91 0.97
C PHE A 470 -12.50 -7.49 2.34
N LEU A 471 -13.55 -6.93 2.97
CA LEU A 471 -13.96 -7.29 4.34
C LEU A 471 -15.21 -8.18 4.38
N ARG A 472 -15.94 -8.33 3.27
CA ARG A 472 -17.30 -8.90 3.26
C ARG A 472 -18.23 -8.19 4.25
N ALA A 473 -18.05 -6.89 4.43
CA ALA A 473 -18.86 -6.01 5.25
C ALA A 473 -19.87 -5.25 4.40
N PRO A 474 -21.09 -5.01 4.88
CA PRO A 474 -22.03 -4.10 4.22
C PRO A 474 -21.58 -2.65 4.42
N GLY A 475 -21.99 -1.75 3.51
CA GLY A 475 -21.67 -0.32 3.63
C GLY A 475 -20.27 0.02 3.13
N HIS A 476 -19.68 1.08 3.70
CA HIS A 476 -18.38 1.64 3.32
C HIS A 476 -17.66 2.29 4.50
N ASP A 477 -17.93 1.84 5.75
CA ASP A 477 -17.33 2.40 6.97
C ASP A 477 -15.79 2.28 7.00
N ALA A 478 -15.23 1.20 6.45
CA ALA A 478 -13.77 1.02 6.38
C ALA A 478 -13.14 1.95 5.34
N ALA A 479 -13.71 2.04 4.14
CA ALA A 479 -13.23 2.93 3.10
C ALA A 479 -13.28 4.41 3.55
N ASP A 480 -14.34 4.81 4.26
CA ASP A 480 -14.47 6.15 4.81
C ASP A 480 -13.46 6.40 5.95
N ALA A 481 -13.24 5.43 6.84
CA ALA A 481 -12.21 5.51 7.86
C ALA A 481 -10.81 5.66 7.25
N ILE A 482 -10.50 4.89 6.22
CA ILE A 482 -9.25 4.98 5.44
C ILE A 482 -9.08 6.38 4.83
N ALA A 483 -10.13 6.93 4.23
CA ALA A 483 -10.09 8.29 3.68
C ALA A 483 -9.86 9.35 4.77
N GLN A 484 -10.47 9.19 5.94
CA GLN A 484 -10.24 10.06 7.10
C GLN A 484 -8.80 9.97 7.62
N VAL A 485 -8.22 8.76 7.73
CA VAL A 485 -6.80 8.60 8.09
C VAL A 485 -5.91 9.33 7.07
N ALA A 486 -6.13 9.09 5.79
CA ALA A 486 -5.34 9.71 4.72
C ALA A 486 -5.48 11.24 4.65
N SER A 487 -6.61 11.81 5.12
CA SER A 487 -6.79 13.28 5.14
C SER A 487 -5.79 14.02 6.02
N ALA A 488 -5.11 13.32 6.95
CA ALA A 488 -4.04 13.89 7.76
C ALA A 488 -2.94 14.56 6.91
N HIS A 489 -2.62 14.03 5.73
CA HIS A 489 -1.65 14.62 4.81
C HIS A 489 -2.09 16.02 4.34
N THR A 490 -3.34 16.19 3.97
CA THR A 490 -3.91 17.49 3.56
C THR A 490 -3.96 18.46 4.73
N ILE A 491 -4.38 18.00 5.92
CA ILE A 491 -4.46 18.82 7.14
C ILE A 491 -3.06 19.33 7.54
N LEU A 492 -2.03 18.50 7.43
CA LEU A 492 -0.66 18.82 7.83
C LEU A 492 0.15 19.51 6.73
N GLN A 493 -0.27 19.47 5.47
CA GLN A 493 0.45 20.04 4.33
C GLN A 493 0.69 21.55 4.47
N ALA A 494 -0.26 22.27 5.05
CA ALA A 494 -0.12 23.71 5.32
C ALA A 494 0.98 24.04 6.34
N VAL A 495 1.33 23.07 7.20
CA VAL A 495 2.36 23.23 8.24
C VAL A 495 3.73 22.83 7.71
N ARG A 496 3.79 21.79 6.91
CA ARG A 496 5.03 21.27 6.32
C ARG A 496 4.78 20.81 4.89
N PRO A 497 5.29 21.55 3.89
CA PRO A 497 5.11 21.23 2.47
C PRO A 497 5.66 19.85 2.07
N MET A 498 6.64 19.34 2.81
CA MET A 498 7.13 17.98 2.64
C MET A 498 6.24 17.01 3.41
N ASP A 499 5.60 16.12 2.71
CA ASP A 499 4.67 15.11 3.20
C ASP A 499 5.41 13.97 3.94
N ALA A 500 5.99 14.30 5.10
CA ALA A 500 6.78 13.40 5.94
C ALA A 500 6.09 13.20 7.31
N THR A 501 4.92 12.57 7.32
CA THR A 501 4.15 12.39 8.56
C THR A 501 4.85 11.47 9.56
N ILE A 502 5.76 10.61 9.11
CA ILE A 502 6.60 9.79 10.01
C ILE A 502 7.46 10.68 10.91
N GLU A 503 8.14 11.68 10.36
CA GLU A 503 8.97 12.60 11.15
C GLU A 503 8.13 13.41 12.13
N LEU A 504 6.96 13.90 11.71
CA LEU A 504 6.04 14.62 12.58
C LEU A 504 5.55 13.75 13.75
N SER A 505 5.39 12.44 13.53
CA SER A 505 4.94 11.51 14.56
C SER A 505 5.96 11.30 15.68
N TRP A 506 7.23 11.65 15.45
CA TRP A 506 8.29 11.59 16.45
C TRP A 506 8.54 12.89 17.20
N LEU A 507 7.85 14.00 16.84
CA LEU A 507 7.97 15.24 17.58
C LEU A 507 7.49 15.08 19.03
N ASN A 508 8.32 15.50 19.99
CA ASN A 508 8.02 15.38 21.41
C ASN A 508 8.19 16.72 22.12
N PRO A 509 7.13 17.32 22.71
CA PRO A 509 7.23 18.64 23.35
C PRO A 509 8.17 18.68 24.55
N ALA A 510 8.51 17.50 25.10
CA ALA A 510 9.45 17.37 26.21
C ALA A 510 10.92 17.35 25.75
N ARG A 511 11.22 17.11 24.45
CA ARG A 511 12.58 16.93 23.92
C ARG A 511 13.35 18.23 23.84
N GLY A 512 12.98 19.14 22.98
CA GLY A 512 13.76 20.35 22.71
C GLY A 512 12.95 21.50 22.12
N SER A 513 13.63 22.65 21.90
CA SER A 513 12.96 23.84 21.33
C SER A 513 12.49 23.61 19.90
N LEU A 514 13.26 22.90 19.07
CA LEU A 514 12.88 22.62 17.70
C LEU A 514 11.56 21.84 17.62
N ASP A 515 11.42 20.76 18.41
CA ASP A 515 10.18 19.98 18.45
C ASP A 515 8.98 20.86 18.88
N ARG A 516 9.18 21.72 19.89
CA ARG A 516 8.13 22.63 20.35
C ARG A 516 7.75 23.67 19.29
N GLN A 517 8.73 24.22 18.56
CA GLN A 517 8.46 25.16 17.46
C GLN A 517 7.67 24.49 16.33
N LEU A 518 8.06 23.29 15.92
CA LEU A 518 7.34 22.53 14.89
C LEU A 518 5.93 22.16 15.34
N LEU A 519 5.75 21.73 16.60
CA LEU A 519 4.43 21.45 17.16
C LEU A 519 3.56 22.73 17.25
N ALA A 520 4.14 23.88 17.58
CA ALA A 520 3.41 25.15 17.61
C ALA A 520 2.91 25.56 16.21
N MET A 521 3.64 25.22 15.15
CA MET A 521 3.20 25.46 13.77
C MET A 521 1.95 24.61 13.41
N ILE A 522 1.75 23.46 14.05
CA ILE A 522 0.55 22.64 13.83
C ILE A 522 -0.71 23.36 14.36
N GLY A 523 -0.63 24.07 15.49
CA GLY A 523 -1.62 25.04 15.99
C GLY A 523 -3.10 24.63 15.79
N ALA A 524 -3.83 25.42 14.99
CA ALA A 524 -5.25 25.17 14.69
C ALA A 524 -5.53 23.81 14.01
N PRO A 525 -4.72 23.33 13.04
CA PRO A 525 -4.87 21.98 12.48
C PRO A 525 -4.86 20.84 13.50
N ALA A 526 -4.26 21.02 14.68
CA ALA A 526 -4.17 19.96 15.69
C ALA A 526 -5.54 19.42 16.16
N LEU A 527 -6.53 20.29 16.33
CA LEU A 527 -7.88 19.90 16.75
C LEU A 527 -8.63 19.18 15.62
N GLU A 528 -8.47 19.67 14.38
CA GLU A 528 -9.06 19.02 13.21
C GLU A 528 -8.46 17.64 13.00
N LEU A 529 -7.13 17.54 13.04
CA LEU A 529 -6.41 16.27 12.93
C LEU A 529 -6.92 15.26 13.96
N ARG A 530 -6.99 15.65 15.23
CA ARG A 530 -7.49 14.76 16.29
C ARG A 530 -8.91 14.28 16.00
N ARG A 531 -9.83 15.22 15.76
CA ARG A 531 -11.23 14.89 15.51
C ARG A 531 -11.39 13.92 14.33
N THR A 532 -10.68 14.17 13.24
CA THR A 532 -10.75 13.33 12.05
C THR A 532 -10.22 11.94 12.33
N GLN A 533 -9.11 11.83 13.11
CA GLN A 533 -8.58 10.51 13.44
C GLN A 533 -9.45 9.76 14.48
N GLU A 534 -10.09 10.45 15.41
CA GLU A 534 -11.09 9.86 16.31
C GLU A 534 -12.28 9.28 15.51
N GLN A 535 -12.80 10.01 14.52
CA GLN A 535 -13.85 9.52 13.61
C GLN A 535 -13.39 8.31 12.77
N ALA A 536 -12.12 8.31 12.33
CA ALA A 536 -11.55 7.18 11.61
C ALA A 536 -11.50 5.90 12.47
N ILE A 537 -11.10 6.03 13.73
CA ILE A 537 -11.11 4.91 14.69
C ILE A 537 -12.53 4.36 14.86
N GLU A 538 -13.51 5.24 15.12
CA GLU A 538 -14.92 4.83 15.26
C GLU A 538 -15.46 4.15 13.99
N GLY A 539 -15.12 4.66 12.80
CA GLY A 539 -15.49 4.06 11.51
C GLY A 539 -14.89 2.66 11.33
N ALA A 540 -13.58 2.52 11.61
CA ALA A 540 -12.90 1.23 11.52
C ALA A 540 -13.49 0.19 12.50
N GLU A 541 -13.87 0.60 13.72
CA GLU A 541 -14.51 -0.30 14.69
C GLU A 541 -15.94 -0.70 14.27
N ARG A 542 -16.71 0.22 13.64
CA ARG A 542 -18.01 -0.17 13.05
C ARG A 542 -17.83 -1.16 11.90
N ALA A 543 -16.86 -0.93 11.01
CA ALA A 543 -16.53 -1.86 9.95
C ALA A 543 -16.12 -3.24 10.50
N ARG A 544 -15.29 -3.27 11.55
CA ARG A 544 -14.85 -4.50 12.23
C ARG A 544 -16.02 -5.33 12.73
N ALA A 545 -17.02 -4.69 13.34
CA ALA A 545 -18.18 -5.37 13.90
C ALA A 545 -19.01 -6.11 12.83
N SER A 546 -18.91 -5.72 11.57
CA SER A 546 -19.63 -6.31 10.44
C SER A 546 -18.75 -7.14 9.50
N ALA A 547 -17.42 -7.03 9.62
CA ALA A 547 -16.45 -7.72 8.77
C ALA A 547 -16.49 -9.24 9.01
N ARG A 548 -16.52 -10.00 7.90
CA ARG A 548 -16.45 -11.46 7.91
C ARG A 548 -15.12 -11.99 7.40
N ARG A 549 -14.29 -11.12 6.83
CA ARG A 549 -12.93 -11.38 6.34
C ARG A 549 -12.00 -10.22 6.66
N ASN A 550 -10.72 -10.49 6.77
CA ASN A 550 -9.66 -9.51 6.91
C ASN A 550 -9.92 -8.45 8.01
N ALA A 551 -10.74 -8.78 9.03
CA ALA A 551 -11.07 -7.86 10.12
C ALA A 551 -9.82 -7.40 10.91
N ASP A 552 -8.80 -8.26 10.97
CA ASP A 552 -7.48 -7.99 11.55
C ASP A 552 -6.74 -6.86 10.82
N GLN A 553 -7.01 -6.65 9.53
CA GLN A 553 -6.40 -5.57 8.75
C GLN A 553 -6.88 -4.18 9.17
N LEU A 554 -8.03 -4.07 9.82
CA LEU A 554 -8.50 -2.83 10.41
C LEU A 554 -7.65 -2.38 11.62
N ASP A 555 -6.89 -3.28 12.25
CA ASP A 555 -5.95 -2.93 13.32
C ASP A 555 -4.86 -1.97 12.81
N TYR A 556 -4.40 -2.14 11.57
CA TYR A 556 -3.42 -1.24 10.95
C TYR A 556 -4.01 0.16 10.73
N VAL A 557 -5.27 0.24 10.29
CA VAL A 557 -5.97 1.52 10.10
C VAL A 557 -6.14 2.24 11.43
N VAL A 558 -6.56 1.53 12.49
CA VAL A 558 -6.72 2.07 13.85
C VAL A 558 -5.37 2.54 14.41
N PHE A 559 -4.30 1.74 14.22
CA PHE A 559 -2.95 2.12 14.65
C PHE A 559 -2.47 3.41 13.96
N ALA A 560 -2.63 3.50 12.63
CA ALA A 560 -2.25 4.71 11.89
C ALA A 560 -3.04 5.93 12.36
N ALA A 561 -4.35 5.79 12.56
CA ALA A 561 -5.19 6.86 13.10
C ALA A 561 -4.70 7.31 14.49
N ARG A 562 -4.38 6.37 15.40
CA ARG A 562 -3.84 6.69 16.73
C ARG A 562 -2.49 7.39 16.66
N ARG A 563 -1.59 6.95 15.75
CA ARG A 563 -0.27 7.57 15.57
C ARG A 563 -0.39 8.99 15.01
N LEU A 564 -1.29 9.22 14.06
CA LEU A 564 -1.58 10.56 13.52
C LEU A 564 -2.31 11.45 14.55
N HIS A 565 -3.27 10.90 15.29
CA HIS A 565 -3.91 11.59 16.41
C HIS A 565 -2.88 12.09 17.44
N ALA A 566 -1.84 11.27 17.73
CA ALA A 566 -0.79 11.63 18.67
C ALA A 566 -0.03 12.90 18.25
N ILE A 567 0.14 13.18 16.96
CA ILE A 567 0.75 14.42 16.46
C ILE A 567 -0.06 15.63 16.95
N GLY A 568 -1.36 15.64 16.71
CA GLY A 568 -2.25 16.71 17.15
C GLY A 568 -2.33 16.82 18.68
N GLN A 569 -2.35 15.68 19.38
CA GLN A 569 -2.36 15.65 20.85
C GLN A 569 -1.08 16.28 21.42
N ARG A 570 0.09 15.93 20.90
CA ARG A 570 1.38 16.48 21.35
C ARG A 570 1.48 17.99 21.13
N ALA A 571 0.93 18.52 20.03
CA ALA A 571 0.84 19.96 19.81
C ALA A 571 -0.02 20.65 20.90
N ILE A 572 -1.17 20.11 21.25
CA ILE A 572 -2.03 20.63 22.31
C ILE A 572 -1.36 20.52 23.69
N LEU A 573 -0.69 19.39 23.96
CA LEU A 573 0.06 19.22 25.22
C LEU A 573 1.17 20.27 25.35
N ALA A 574 1.91 20.55 24.28
CA ALA A 574 2.96 21.56 24.25
C ALA A 574 2.42 22.94 24.69
N GLU A 575 1.35 23.40 24.06
CA GLU A 575 0.74 24.71 24.36
C GLU A 575 0.17 24.78 25.78
N ARG A 576 -0.48 23.71 26.24
CA ARG A 576 -1.01 23.66 27.61
C ARG A 576 0.09 23.66 28.67
N MET A 577 1.16 22.88 28.48
CA MET A 577 2.29 22.86 29.42
C MET A 577 2.97 24.23 29.49
N LYS A 578 3.20 24.86 28.34
CA LYS A 578 3.73 26.22 28.24
C LYS A 578 2.86 27.24 29.00
N ALA A 579 1.55 27.23 28.77
CA ALA A 579 0.62 28.15 29.42
C ALA A 579 0.58 27.93 30.94
N TYR A 580 0.55 26.69 31.41
CA TYR A 580 0.53 26.38 32.83
C TYR A 580 1.84 26.74 33.51
N TYR A 581 2.99 26.50 32.88
CA TYR A 581 4.27 26.86 33.46
C TYR A 581 4.47 28.36 33.53
N LYS A 582 4.03 29.13 32.52
CA LYS A 582 4.00 30.60 32.51
C LYS A 582 3.15 31.11 33.68
N ASP A 583 1.93 30.61 33.87
CA ASP A 583 1.05 31.00 35.00
C ASP A 583 1.70 30.67 36.35
N ALA A 584 2.42 29.55 36.47
CA ALA A 584 3.18 29.21 37.68
C ALA A 584 4.30 30.21 37.98
N LEU A 585 5.10 30.57 36.97
CA LEU A 585 6.19 31.58 37.10
C LEU A 585 5.67 32.97 37.49
N GLU A 586 4.57 33.41 36.89
CA GLU A 586 3.97 34.74 37.21
C GLU A 586 3.45 34.82 38.66
N ASN A 587 3.03 33.72 39.22
CA ASN A 587 2.42 33.66 40.56
C ASN A 587 3.35 33.14 41.69
N GLN A 588 4.58 32.68 41.38
CA GLN A 588 5.46 32.01 42.35
C GLN A 588 5.92 32.87 43.50
N ARG A 589 5.91 34.23 43.37
CA ARG A 589 6.37 35.17 44.39
C ARG A 589 5.22 35.61 45.31
N ALA A 590 3.97 35.25 45.07
CA ALA A 590 2.82 35.62 45.86
C ALA A 590 2.51 34.52 46.85
N PRO A 591 2.70 34.68 48.17
CA PRO A 591 2.55 33.62 49.15
C PRO A 591 1.11 33.05 49.21
N ASP A 592 0.11 33.90 48.97
CA ASP A 592 -1.32 33.52 48.89
C ASP A 592 -1.65 32.70 47.65
N LYS A 593 -0.75 32.62 46.65
CA LYS A 593 -0.95 31.88 45.39
C LYS A 593 -0.13 30.59 45.29
N SER A 594 0.59 30.20 46.34
CA SER A 594 1.41 28.98 46.34
C SER A 594 0.61 27.70 45.95
N GLY A 595 -0.64 27.59 46.42
CA GLY A 595 -1.54 26.51 46.02
C GLY A 595 -1.82 26.48 44.54
N ARG A 596 -2.09 27.64 43.91
CA ARG A 596 -2.30 27.74 42.45
C ARG A 596 -1.05 27.32 41.67
N VAL A 597 0.13 27.70 42.12
CA VAL A 597 1.39 27.29 41.48
C VAL A 597 1.53 25.77 41.51
N LEU A 598 1.31 25.14 42.64
CA LEU A 598 1.36 23.69 42.80
C LEU A 598 0.32 22.98 41.93
N ASP A 599 -0.89 23.52 41.81
CA ASP A 599 -1.94 22.97 40.93
C ASP A 599 -1.49 23.00 39.46
N ARG A 600 -0.85 24.09 39.03
CA ARG A 600 -0.30 24.18 37.66
C ARG A 600 0.82 23.16 37.40
N LEU A 601 1.76 23.02 38.33
CA LEU A 601 2.84 22.05 38.23
C LEU A 601 2.31 20.61 38.21
N ASN A 602 1.35 20.28 39.08
CA ASN A 602 0.70 18.97 39.10
C ASN A 602 -0.08 18.71 37.80
N ALA A 603 -0.75 19.72 37.23
CA ALA A 603 -1.42 19.58 35.94
C ALA A 603 -0.41 19.27 34.82
N ILE A 604 0.76 19.91 34.79
CA ILE A 604 1.81 19.59 33.80
C ILE A 604 2.33 18.16 34.01
N LEU A 605 2.57 17.73 35.27
CA LEU A 605 2.98 16.35 35.54
C LEU A 605 1.96 15.33 35.00
N GLY A 606 0.66 15.62 35.13
CA GLY A 606 -0.41 14.80 34.53
C GLY A 606 -0.37 14.79 33.00
N LEU A 607 -0.09 15.94 32.33
CA LEU A 607 0.04 15.99 30.87
C LEU A 607 1.27 15.20 30.37
N LEU A 608 2.37 15.21 31.11
CA LEU A 608 3.57 14.41 30.79
C LEU A 608 3.29 12.91 30.91
N VAL A 609 2.53 12.49 31.92
CA VAL A 609 2.07 11.09 32.07
C VAL A 609 1.19 10.70 30.89
N GLN A 610 0.23 11.54 30.50
CA GLN A 610 -0.64 11.30 29.34
C GLN A 610 0.16 11.09 28.05
N GLY A 611 1.15 11.94 27.78
CA GLY A 611 2.02 11.79 26.61
C GLY A 611 2.82 10.49 26.62
N ARG A 612 3.36 10.12 27.78
CA ARG A 612 4.11 8.86 27.96
C ARG A 612 3.22 7.63 27.76
N GLU A 613 2.03 7.60 28.34
CA GLU A 613 1.10 6.48 28.19
C GLU A 613 0.67 6.28 26.73
N GLN A 614 0.39 7.38 26.02
CA GLN A 614 0.09 7.32 24.59
C GLN A 614 1.26 6.72 23.78
N SER A 615 2.50 7.12 24.07
CA SER A 615 3.69 6.58 23.41
C SER A 615 3.89 5.09 23.69
N ALA A 616 3.62 4.65 24.94
CA ALA A 616 3.71 3.24 25.33
C ALA A 616 2.67 2.39 24.60
N LEU A 617 1.44 2.86 24.50
CA LEU A 617 0.39 2.16 23.75
C LEU A 617 0.75 2.01 22.27
N LEU A 618 1.25 3.07 21.64
CA LEU A 618 1.68 3.02 20.22
C LEU A 618 2.84 2.05 20.01
N ARG A 619 3.79 2.00 20.92
CA ARG A 619 4.91 1.06 20.89
C ARG A 619 4.44 -0.40 20.93
N ASP A 620 3.54 -0.73 21.86
CA ASP A 620 3.05 -2.09 22.05
C ASP A 620 2.16 -2.52 20.88
N GLU A 621 1.32 -1.62 20.35
CA GLU A 621 0.52 -1.87 19.17
C GLU A 621 1.41 -2.09 17.93
N TYR A 622 2.44 -1.27 17.74
CA TYR A 622 3.38 -1.42 16.62
C TYR A 622 4.09 -2.78 16.69
N GLN A 623 4.60 -3.16 17.86
CA GLN A 623 5.26 -4.46 18.06
C GLN A 623 4.31 -5.62 17.71
N ARG A 624 3.06 -5.55 18.14
CA ARG A 624 2.05 -6.57 17.85
C ARG A 624 1.78 -6.67 16.34
N LEU A 625 1.58 -5.54 15.66
CA LEU A 625 1.31 -5.49 14.22
C LEU A 625 2.51 -5.98 13.39
N TRP A 626 3.72 -5.57 13.78
CA TRP A 626 4.92 -6.07 13.13
C TRP A 626 5.02 -7.59 13.19
N LEU A 627 4.86 -8.17 14.37
CA LEU A 627 4.99 -9.62 14.57
C LEU A 627 3.81 -10.43 13.98
N ALA A 628 2.71 -9.78 13.61
CA ALA A 628 1.59 -10.42 12.91
C ALA A 628 1.90 -10.74 11.43
N GLU A 629 2.83 -10.01 10.81
CA GLU A 629 3.17 -10.21 9.40
C GLU A 629 4.68 -10.38 9.13
N ASN A 630 5.55 -9.91 10.03
CA ASN A 630 6.99 -9.88 9.78
C ASN A 630 7.77 -10.75 10.77
N ARG A 631 9.00 -11.11 10.37
CA ARG A 631 9.99 -11.72 11.25
C ARG A 631 10.41 -10.72 12.34
N PRO A 632 10.95 -11.17 13.48
CA PRO A 632 11.49 -10.27 14.51
C PRO A 632 12.67 -9.42 14.05
N TYR A 633 13.27 -9.77 12.90
CA TYR A 633 14.35 -9.02 12.28
C TYR A 633 14.00 -7.53 12.15
N TRP A 634 14.94 -6.64 12.46
CA TRP A 634 14.84 -5.18 12.41
C TRP A 634 13.89 -4.53 13.42
N LEU A 635 12.91 -5.22 13.97
CA LEU A 635 11.93 -4.67 14.93
C LEU A 635 12.57 -3.89 16.07
N GLY A 636 13.69 -4.41 16.63
CA GLY A 636 14.43 -3.75 17.71
C GLY A 636 14.90 -2.34 17.37
N ASN A 637 15.22 -2.06 16.10
CA ASN A 637 15.62 -0.72 15.65
C ASN A 637 14.45 0.27 15.76
N VAL A 638 13.26 -0.14 15.35
CA VAL A 638 12.07 0.72 15.42
C VAL A 638 11.59 0.89 16.86
N LEU A 639 11.60 -0.20 17.66
CA LEU A 639 11.22 -0.10 19.07
C LEU A 639 12.17 0.81 19.86
N ALA A 640 13.45 0.87 19.49
CA ALA A 640 14.39 1.80 20.12
C ALA A 640 14.02 3.27 19.93
N GLU A 641 13.32 3.63 18.82
CA GLU A 641 12.79 4.99 18.63
C GLU A 641 11.65 5.28 19.61
N PHE A 642 10.73 4.34 19.79
CA PHE A 642 9.67 4.46 20.78
C PHE A 642 10.23 4.51 22.21
N ASP A 643 11.23 3.69 22.52
CA ASP A 643 11.88 3.68 23.84
C ASP A 643 12.57 5.01 24.14
N ARG A 644 13.24 5.63 23.14
CA ARG A 644 13.79 6.99 23.27
C ARG A 644 12.70 8.04 23.50
N ASP A 645 11.57 7.92 22.82
CA ASP A 645 10.42 8.83 23.02
C ASP A 645 9.86 8.70 24.46
N LEU A 646 9.71 7.49 24.97
CA LEU A 646 9.29 7.21 26.35
C LEU A 646 10.28 7.77 27.39
N GLN A 647 11.57 7.63 27.14
CA GLN A 647 12.62 8.18 27.99
C GLN A 647 12.53 9.70 28.10
N VAL A 648 12.35 10.41 27.00
CA VAL A 648 12.20 11.89 26.95
C VAL A 648 11.04 12.36 27.84
N TRP A 649 9.88 11.69 27.78
CA TRP A 649 8.75 12.00 28.65
C TRP A 649 9.07 11.78 30.13
N SER A 650 9.75 10.69 30.46
CA SER A 650 10.11 10.32 31.82
C SER A 650 11.13 11.28 32.43
N GLU A 651 12.19 11.63 31.69
CA GLU A 651 13.20 12.60 32.14
C GLU A 651 12.59 13.98 32.38
N LYS A 652 11.67 14.40 31.54
CA LYS A 652 10.98 15.68 31.72
C LYS A 652 10.08 15.69 32.94
N TRP A 653 9.37 14.58 33.18
CA TRP A 653 8.54 14.40 34.37
C TRP A 653 9.40 14.47 35.65
N ASP A 654 10.55 13.77 35.70
CA ASP A 654 11.46 13.78 36.85
C ASP A 654 12.00 15.17 37.12
N ARG A 655 12.45 15.90 36.10
CA ARG A 655 12.93 17.28 36.23
C ARG A 655 11.88 18.19 36.82
N LEU A 656 10.63 18.12 36.34
CA LEU A 656 9.54 18.94 36.85
C LEU A 656 9.14 18.53 38.29
N ARG A 657 9.17 17.24 38.58
CA ARG A 657 8.92 16.74 39.96
C ARG A 657 9.97 17.29 40.94
N VAL A 658 11.23 17.27 40.61
CA VAL A 658 12.32 17.87 41.43
C VAL A 658 12.07 19.35 41.62
N ALA A 659 11.78 20.12 40.57
CA ALA A 659 11.47 21.55 40.68
C ALA A 659 10.24 21.82 41.53
N THR A 660 9.21 20.96 41.45
CA THR A 660 7.99 21.05 42.28
C THR A 660 8.28 20.84 43.77
N VAL A 661 9.12 19.85 44.11
CA VAL A 661 9.55 19.59 45.50
C VAL A 661 10.41 20.75 46.01
N SER A 662 11.34 21.25 45.23
CA SER A 662 12.18 22.42 45.60
C SER A 662 11.34 23.67 45.84
N PHE A 663 10.31 23.91 45.02
CA PHE A 663 9.39 25.03 45.22
C PHE A 663 8.59 24.89 46.54
N LYS A 664 8.10 23.68 46.87
CA LYS A 664 7.45 23.40 48.16
C LYS A 664 8.35 23.72 49.37
N ASN A 665 9.68 23.58 49.17
CA ASN A 665 10.69 23.85 50.20
C ASN A 665 11.22 25.29 50.16
N GLY A 666 10.55 26.20 49.41
CA GLY A 666 10.85 27.65 49.38
C GLY A 666 11.84 28.08 48.27
N ALA A 667 12.32 27.19 47.43
CA ALA A 667 13.15 27.56 46.30
C ALA A 667 12.31 28.18 45.14
N PRO A 668 12.84 29.14 44.34
CA PRO A 668 12.14 29.63 43.18
C PRO A 668 12.08 28.58 42.10
N LEU A 669 11.05 28.67 41.24
CA LEU A 669 10.99 27.82 40.04
C LEU A 669 12.09 28.21 39.04
N PRO A 670 12.70 27.23 38.34
CA PRO A 670 13.60 27.50 37.24
C PRO A 670 12.93 28.31 36.12
N SER A 671 13.70 28.94 35.25
CA SER A 671 13.15 29.67 34.10
C SER A 671 12.38 28.73 33.15
N ALA A 672 11.50 29.30 32.33
CA ALA A 672 10.81 28.50 31.29
C ALA A 672 11.79 27.90 30.27
N GLU A 673 12.92 28.59 30.01
CA GLU A 673 14.01 28.10 29.16
C GLU A 673 14.70 26.88 29.80
N ASP A 674 15.14 27.02 31.06
CA ASP A 674 15.80 25.92 31.78
C ASP A 674 14.89 24.70 31.90
N MET A 675 13.60 24.89 32.14
CA MET A 675 12.63 23.81 32.18
C MET A 675 12.18 23.33 30.81
N GLY A 676 12.57 24.02 29.71
CA GLY A 676 12.18 23.64 28.36
C GLY A 676 10.66 23.75 28.14
N PHE A 677 10.03 24.81 28.66
CA PHE A 677 8.66 25.23 28.38
C PHE A 677 8.61 26.57 27.63
N ALA A 678 9.74 27.19 27.37
CA ALA A 678 9.84 28.32 26.44
C ALA A 678 9.70 27.84 24.98
N PRO A 679 9.28 28.73 24.06
CA PRO A 679 9.15 28.41 22.63
C PRO A 679 10.43 27.85 22.02
#